data_e98a2f45f687f23d117ce345f62f2c26
#
_entry.id   e98a2f45f687f23d117ce345f62f2c26
#
_cell.length_a   1.000
_cell.length_b   1.000
_cell.length_c   1.000
_cell.angle_alpha   90.00
_cell.angle_beta   90.00
_cell.angle_gamma   90.00
#
_symmetry.space_group_name_H-M   'P 1'
#
loop_
_entity.id
_entity.type
_entity.pdbx_description
1 polymer ?
#
loop_
_entity_poly.entity_id
_entity_poly.type
_entity_poly.pdbx_seq_one_letter_code
_entity_poly.pdbx_strand_id
1 'polypeptide(L)'
;MMCFSSSAKAQVSQDSLAVDSIKVDSVLVDSIKPPMLPQPKIDKNKPEQIIPWQQFRSYGFNSVTNDSLLRWEIWPNWGEFYAYRKDAISFRQGTTGRFDAFQVSGFNPYEQTFNIEGIDISNPITGLVNYNYIPHHKIGSVHELKSGGYQSEIELKKYYILEPVSYLNYDEAKYDYRNLEFMVAQNFSERTHLELTFWDRRDGDNYQRNDVLGNQIVARGYHYLNQNIQIRSIFLRNQFENEEPFGYFVIDPLAFSFDRFASSSNESNATSKTTRRDWITGVYFRADSNSIEHMGLEITLTKNEFNLPFTEDTLNWDLRNYSAKAFKVFDVNSFSLKLEAGARAHSFKENENLLKSDWSDISLSSQISVNPLANLEAVGRVSLIQRSDGYTGTEVGGGAFISLNNKISLKFDGAVFSRMPSIQELYWRSINFSGNTDLKNETGISLYGELELNLNSFIKIGTSGRIKQAKNDAFLGSDSVFVNSGDISSISGTVFGSFQNHRFEIESSATVDAFNDINPQVSATPLDYNEQKIWIRNNAFIKGYAFDRAAFIKLGIRTTFSPIPYGSKFFNTELQYWQANSLETDIPAFFRLDAELSARVRSIMVVMRWENALDGVGQLGYFEAATFPMPARRLIVGIRAQFRN
;
A
#
# COMPACT_ATOMS: atom_id res chain seq x y z
N MET A 1 12.26 -48.16 -3.19
CA MET A 1 12.13 -48.58 -1.81
C MET A 1 13.12 -47.77 -1.00
N MET A 2 12.64 -46.77 -0.33
CA MET A 2 13.09 -46.13 0.91
C MET A 2 12.45 -44.73 0.97
N CYS A 3 11.47 -44.61 1.85
CA CYS A 3 10.79 -43.36 2.20
C CYS A 3 11.73 -42.47 3.02
N PHE A 4 11.88 -41.24 2.64
CA PHE A 4 12.20 -40.18 3.58
C PHE A 4 11.13 -39.06 3.44
N SER A 5 10.17 -39.13 4.35
CA SER A 5 9.26 -38.04 4.62
C SER A 5 9.98 -37.04 5.53
N SER A 6 10.43 -35.91 5.00
CA SER A 6 10.75 -34.73 5.79
C SER A 6 9.68 -33.68 5.56
N SER A 7 8.65 -33.71 6.39
CA SER A 7 7.72 -32.58 6.50
C SER A 7 8.48 -31.38 7.08
N ALA A 8 8.85 -30.43 6.25
CA ALA A 8 9.23 -29.10 6.69
C ALA A 8 7.96 -28.41 7.23
N LYS A 9 7.71 -28.58 8.53
CA LYS A 9 6.75 -27.73 9.25
C LYS A 9 7.30 -26.31 9.26
N ALA A 10 6.74 -25.45 8.46
CA ALA A 10 6.86 -24.02 8.66
C ALA A 10 6.18 -23.71 10.01
N GLN A 11 6.99 -23.62 11.05
CA GLN A 11 6.56 -23.21 12.37
C GLN A 11 6.27 -21.71 12.30
N VAL A 12 4.99 -21.36 12.12
CA VAL A 12 4.51 -20.01 12.40
C VAL A 12 4.71 -19.78 13.89
N SER A 13 5.76 -19.03 14.27
CA SER A 13 5.97 -18.68 15.65
C SER A 13 4.83 -17.75 16.10
N GLN A 14 4.03 -18.25 17.00
CA GLN A 14 3.14 -17.42 17.82
C GLN A 14 4.00 -16.62 18.79
N ASP A 15 4.60 -15.53 18.34
CA ASP A 15 5.21 -14.56 19.24
C ASP A 15 4.21 -13.46 19.58
N SER A 16 3.26 -13.85 20.38
CA SER A 16 2.74 -12.94 21.40
C SER A 16 3.83 -12.78 22.46
N LEU A 17 4.62 -11.69 22.39
CA LEU A 17 5.53 -11.28 23.47
C LEU A 17 6.44 -12.40 24.02
N ALA A 18 7.21 -13.05 23.17
CA ALA A 18 8.37 -13.81 23.62
C ALA A 18 9.59 -12.90 23.59
N VAL A 19 10.16 -12.71 24.75
CA VAL A 19 11.49 -12.14 24.96
C VAL A 19 12.48 -13.07 24.23
N ASP A 20 13.23 -12.55 23.25
CA ASP A 20 14.31 -13.27 22.59
C ASP A 20 15.25 -13.86 23.65
N SER A 21 15.22 -15.15 23.80
CA SER A 21 16.20 -15.88 24.59
C SER A 21 17.49 -16.00 23.78
N ILE A 22 18.42 -15.11 24.00
CA ILE A 22 19.80 -15.25 23.54
C ILE A 22 20.41 -16.44 24.27
N LYS A 23 20.82 -17.47 23.56
CA LYS A 23 21.71 -18.51 24.08
C LYS A 23 23.06 -17.85 24.38
N VAL A 24 23.33 -17.63 25.64
CA VAL A 24 24.68 -17.28 26.13
C VAL A 24 25.38 -18.58 26.47
N ASP A 25 26.55 -18.78 25.87
CA ASP A 25 27.45 -19.88 26.19
C ASP A 25 27.76 -19.93 27.68
N SER A 26 27.73 -21.12 28.22
CA SER A 26 27.90 -21.45 29.63
C SER A 26 29.27 -21.04 30.16
N VAL A 27 29.28 -20.06 31.03
CA VAL A 27 30.31 -19.94 32.06
C VAL A 27 29.70 -20.36 33.38
N LEU A 28 30.27 -21.40 33.95
CA LEU A 28 29.91 -21.95 35.26
C LEU A 28 29.98 -20.85 36.32
N VAL A 29 28.82 -20.48 36.87
CA VAL A 29 28.71 -19.77 38.14
C VAL A 29 27.71 -20.49 39.02
N ASP A 30 28.16 -20.78 40.21
CA ASP A 30 27.50 -21.56 41.24
C ASP A 30 26.03 -21.18 41.49
N SER A 31 25.28 -22.21 41.73
CA SER A 31 23.87 -22.32 42.04
C SER A 31 23.34 -21.36 43.12
N ILE A 32 22.67 -20.30 42.69
CA ILE A 32 21.55 -19.74 43.44
C ILE A 32 20.31 -19.94 42.57
N LYS A 33 19.49 -20.95 42.89
CA LYS A 33 18.20 -21.12 42.24
C LYS A 33 17.35 -19.86 42.53
N PRO A 34 16.95 -19.09 41.51
CA PRO A 34 15.98 -18.04 41.73
C PRO A 34 14.70 -18.70 42.26
N PRO A 35 13.94 -18.03 43.15
CA PRO A 35 12.65 -18.54 43.60
C PRO A 35 11.80 -18.81 42.37
N MET A 36 11.35 -20.06 42.22
CA MET A 36 10.40 -20.43 41.17
C MET A 36 9.17 -19.57 41.37
N LEU A 37 8.97 -18.62 40.46
CA LEU A 37 7.68 -17.94 40.34
C LEU A 37 6.60 -19.04 40.23
N PRO A 38 5.51 -18.98 41.00
CA PRO A 38 4.46 -19.96 40.91
C PRO A 38 4.02 -20.03 39.46
N GLN A 39 4.12 -21.22 38.85
CA GLN A 39 3.58 -21.43 37.53
C GLN A 39 2.11 -21.05 37.55
N PRO A 40 1.63 -20.21 36.60
CA PRO A 40 0.23 -19.86 36.54
C PRO A 40 -0.57 -21.18 36.55
N LYS A 41 -1.46 -21.34 37.51
CA LYS A 41 -2.37 -22.48 37.54
C LYS A 41 -3.14 -22.46 36.22
N ILE A 42 -2.91 -23.44 35.36
CA ILE A 42 -3.71 -23.63 34.15
C ILE A 42 -5.13 -23.92 34.64
N ASP A 43 -6.00 -22.94 34.51
CA ASP A 43 -7.42 -23.12 34.80
C ASP A 43 -7.98 -24.06 33.73
N LYS A 44 -8.24 -25.30 34.14
CA LYS A 44 -8.78 -26.35 33.23
C LYS A 44 -10.20 -26.00 32.73
N ASN A 45 -10.82 -24.95 33.26
CA ASN A 45 -12.10 -24.44 32.80
C ASN A 45 -11.96 -23.25 31.85
N LYS A 46 -10.74 -22.83 31.49
CA LYS A 46 -10.57 -21.83 30.45
C LYS A 46 -10.91 -22.45 29.12
N PRO A 47 -11.79 -21.78 28.34
CA PRO A 47 -12.19 -22.26 27.03
C PRO A 47 -10.98 -22.45 26.11
N GLU A 48 -11.01 -23.51 25.31
CA GLU A 48 -9.96 -23.81 24.35
C GLU A 48 -9.91 -22.70 23.29
N GLN A 49 -8.77 -22.05 23.17
CA GLN A 49 -8.60 -20.91 22.25
C GLN A 49 -8.71 -21.40 20.81
N ILE A 50 -9.59 -20.77 20.01
CA ILE A 50 -9.72 -21.06 18.60
C ILE A 50 -8.43 -20.64 17.86
N ILE A 51 -7.85 -21.56 17.09
CA ILE A 51 -6.66 -21.29 16.28
C ILE A 51 -6.98 -20.22 15.23
N PRO A 52 -6.15 -19.17 15.12
CA PRO A 52 -6.31 -18.14 14.11
C PRO A 52 -6.44 -18.70 12.68
N TRP A 53 -7.34 -18.09 11.89
CA TRP A 53 -7.49 -18.42 10.48
C TRP A 53 -6.48 -17.64 9.66
N GLN A 54 -5.75 -18.35 8.78
CA GLN A 54 -4.91 -17.75 7.77
C GLN A 54 -5.74 -17.56 6.50
N GLN A 55 -5.81 -16.33 6.00
CA GLN A 55 -6.59 -15.96 4.81
C GLN A 55 -5.80 -16.21 3.53
N PHE A 56 -4.54 -15.78 3.51
CA PHE A 56 -3.72 -15.84 2.31
C PHE A 56 -2.64 -16.92 2.44
N ARG A 57 -2.47 -17.67 1.35
CA ARG A 57 -1.30 -18.53 1.20
C ARG A 57 -0.10 -17.65 0.84
N SER A 58 0.97 -17.76 1.62
CA SER A 58 2.24 -17.16 1.26
C SER A 58 2.92 -18.03 0.21
N TYR A 59 3.08 -17.49 -0.98
CA TYR A 59 3.85 -18.11 -2.06
C TYR A 59 5.25 -17.50 -2.10
N GLY A 60 6.25 -18.28 -2.52
CA GLY A 60 7.64 -17.81 -2.62
C GLY A 60 7.82 -16.65 -3.61
N PHE A 61 7.00 -16.59 -4.66
CA PHE A 61 7.02 -15.49 -5.63
C PHE A 61 6.34 -14.20 -5.13
N ASN A 62 5.52 -14.25 -4.08
CA ASN A 62 4.96 -13.03 -3.48
C ASN A 62 5.99 -12.33 -2.61
N SER A 63 5.96 -11.02 -2.58
CA SER A 63 6.65 -10.24 -1.55
C SER A 63 5.72 -10.06 -0.36
N VAL A 64 6.20 -10.38 0.85
CA VAL A 64 5.38 -10.30 2.06
C VAL A 64 6.02 -9.37 3.08
N THR A 65 5.26 -8.36 3.51
CA THR A 65 5.63 -7.44 4.60
C THR A 65 4.77 -7.74 5.81
N ASN A 66 5.39 -8.02 6.95
CA ASN A 66 4.70 -8.40 8.19
C ASN A 66 4.70 -7.28 9.24
N ASP A 67 3.77 -7.36 10.20
CA ASP A 67 3.67 -6.44 11.34
C ASP A 67 4.99 -6.21 12.09
N SER A 68 5.82 -7.24 12.22
CA SER A 68 7.11 -7.12 12.91
C SER A 68 8.05 -6.08 12.29
N LEU A 69 7.95 -5.85 10.98
CA LEU A 69 8.69 -4.81 10.26
C LEU A 69 8.04 -3.43 10.42
N LEU A 70 6.72 -3.38 10.55
CA LEU A 70 5.95 -2.14 10.57
C LEU A 70 5.84 -1.50 11.95
N ARG A 71 5.96 -2.26 13.04
CA ARG A 71 5.67 -1.81 14.42
C ARG A 71 6.53 -0.65 14.93
N TRP A 72 7.71 -0.46 14.36
CA TRP A 72 8.66 0.58 14.77
C TRP A 72 8.60 1.83 13.90
N GLU A 73 7.80 1.78 12.83
CA GLU A 73 7.73 2.84 11.86
C GLU A 73 6.83 3.99 12.34
N ILE A 74 7.26 5.22 12.03
CA ILE A 74 6.58 6.46 12.44
C ILE A 74 5.93 7.04 11.19
N TRP A 75 4.98 6.31 10.60
CA TRP A 75 4.31 6.77 9.38
C TRP A 75 2.96 7.41 9.69
N PRO A 76 2.69 8.60 9.16
CA PRO A 76 1.40 9.25 9.34
C PRO A 76 0.28 8.61 8.51
N ASN A 77 0.61 7.92 7.41
CA ASN A 77 -0.31 7.17 6.56
C ASN A 77 0.40 6.03 5.84
N TRP A 78 -0.36 5.22 5.08
CA TRP A 78 0.23 4.13 4.32
C TRP A 78 1.05 4.58 3.11
N GLY A 79 0.82 5.78 2.59
CA GLY A 79 1.63 6.38 1.53
C GLY A 79 3.10 6.52 1.93
N GLU A 80 3.39 6.78 3.20
CA GLU A 80 4.77 6.87 3.68
C GLU A 80 5.54 5.54 3.59
N PHE A 81 4.86 4.40 3.67
CA PHE A 81 5.47 3.10 3.39
C PHE A 81 6.08 3.08 1.99
N TYR A 82 5.35 3.57 0.99
CA TYR A 82 5.85 3.63 -0.38
C TYR A 82 6.87 4.76 -0.58
N ALA A 83 6.72 5.88 0.11
CA ALA A 83 7.68 6.98 0.03
C ALA A 83 9.10 6.57 0.45
N TYR A 84 9.23 5.61 1.38
CA TYR A 84 10.54 5.10 1.83
C TYR A 84 10.89 3.71 1.30
N ARG A 85 10.05 3.14 0.47
CA ARG A 85 10.28 1.83 -0.09
C ARG A 85 11.40 1.86 -1.13
N LYS A 86 12.24 0.82 -1.13
CA LYS A 86 13.45 0.70 -1.96
C LYS A 86 13.20 0.83 -3.48
N ASP A 87 12.04 0.38 -3.97
CA ASP A 87 11.67 0.23 -5.37
C ASP A 87 10.51 1.14 -5.81
N ALA A 88 10.26 2.24 -5.08
CA ALA A 88 9.19 3.16 -5.40
C ALA A 88 9.70 4.56 -5.74
N ILE A 89 9.00 5.26 -6.62
CA ILE A 89 9.12 6.68 -6.90
C ILE A 89 7.83 7.34 -6.44
N SER A 90 7.92 8.39 -5.66
CA SER A 90 6.75 9.05 -5.07
C SER A 90 6.38 10.33 -5.80
N PHE A 91 5.08 10.55 -5.94
CA PHE A 91 4.46 11.76 -6.45
C PHE A 91 3.48 12.25 -5.39
N ARG A 92 3.95 13.09 -4.46
CA ARG A 92 3.17 13.53 -3.30
C ARG A 92 2.82 15.00 -3.42
N GLN A 93 1.63 15.35 -2.94
CA GLN A 93 1.11 16.71 -2.92
C GLN A 93 1.51 17.48 -1.64
N GLY A 94 2.43 16.95 -0.87
CA GLY A 94 3.02 17.57 0.32
C GLY A 94 2.25 17.33 1.60
N THR A 95 1.06 17.90 1.76
CA THR A 95 0.27 17.77 2.99
C THR A 95 -0.24 16.35 3.18
N THR A 96 -0.07 15.81 4.38
CA THR A 96 -0.47 14.43 4.69
C THR A 96 -1.99 14.27 4.64
N GLY A 97 -2.47 13.33 3.84
CA GLY A 97 -3.91 13.06 3.66
C GLY A 97 -4.42 13.45 2.29
N ARG A 98 -3.61 14.11 1.48
CA ARG A 98 -3.90 14.34 0.07
C ARG A 98 -3.82 13.07 -0.76
N PHE A 99 -4.30 13.14 -1.98
CA PHE A 99 -4.32 12.00 -2.89
C PHE A 99 -2.95 11.81 -3.57
N ASP A 100 -2.01 11.24 -2.85
CA ASP A 100 -0.68 10.93 -3.35
C ASP A 100 -0.69 9.73 -4.32
N ALA A 101 0.32 9.67 -5.20
CA ALA A 101 0.56 8.55 -6.08
C ALA A 101 1.99 8.03 -5.95
N PHE A 102 2.17 6.76 -6.28
CA PHE A 102 3.47 6.09 -6.24
C PHE A 102 3.63 5.19 -7.46
N GLN A 103 4.78 5.24 -8.08
CA GLN A 103 5.22 4.21 -9.00
C GLN A 103 5.98 3.16 -8.19
N VAL A 104 5.57 1.90 -8.24
CA VAL A 104 6.12 0.83 -7.40
C VAL A 104 6.70 -0.26 -8.29
N SER A 105 7.98 -0.59 -8.15
CA SER A 105 8.65 -1.60 -8.98
C SER A 105 8.44 -1.38 -10.50
N GLY A 106 8.35 -0.13 -10.95
CA GLY A 106 8.05 0.22 -12.34
C GLY A 106 6.58 0.16 -12.74
N PHE A 107 5.65 -0.15 -11.82
CA PHE A 107 4.21 -0.10 -12.09
C PHE A 107 3.65 1.30 -11.82
N ASN A 108 3.04 1.90 -12.82
CA ASN A 108 2.39 3.21 -12.70
C ASN A 108 1.18 3.17 -11.75
N PRO A 109 0.72 4.31 -11.22
CA PRO A 109 -0.45 4.38 -10.34
C PRO A 109 -1.72 3.71 -10.89
N TYR A 110 -1.93 3.76 -12.22
CA TYR A 110 -3.08 3.13 -12.91
C TYR A 110 -2.96 1.61 -13.07
N GLU A 111 -1.79 1.05 -12.82
CA GLU A 111 -1.51 -0.38 -12.92
C GLU A 111 -1.59 -1.07 -11.56
N GLN A 112 -2.11 -0.38 -10.54
CA GLN A 112 -2.10 -0.85 -9.17
C GLN A 112 -3.52 -1.12 -8.66
N THR A 113 -3.67 -2.23 -7.94
CA THR A 113 -4.90 -2.60 -7.24
C THR A 113 -4.60 -2.96 -5.79
N PHE A 114 -5.45 -2.52 -4.87
CA PHE A 114 -5.29 -2.76 -3.45
C PHE A 114 -6.58 -3.31 -2.86
N ASN A 115 -6.46 -4.41 -2.16
CA ASN A 115 -7.56 -5.03 -1.44
C ASN A 115 -7.26 -5.07 0.05
N ILE A 116 -8.23 -4.69 0.87
CA ILE A 116 -8.17 -4.83 2.33
C ILE A 116 -9.16 -5.91 2.73
N GLU A 117 -8.67 -7.10 3.05
CA GLU A 117 -9.50 -8.26 3.42
C GLU A 117 -10.69 -8.50 2.45
N GLY A 118 -10.46 -8.33 1.15
CA GLY A 118 -11.46 -8.50 0.09
C GLY A 118 -12.16 -7.22 -0.40
N ILE A 119 -12.01 -6.10 0.30
CA ILE A 119 -12.52 -4.79 -0.14
C ILE A 119 -11.53 -4.19 -1.14
N ASP A 120 -11.94 -4.02 -2.40
CA ASP A 120 -11.21 -3.24 -3.39
C ASP A 120 -11.32 -1.75 -3.05
N ILE A 121 -10.18 -1.10 -2.72
CA ILE A 121 -10.15 0.31 -2.34
C ILE A 121 -9.87 1.26 -3.50
N SER A 122 -9.68 0.74 -4.71
CA SER A 122 -9.54 1.56 -5.91
C SER A 122 -10.82 2.37 -6.15
N ASN A 123 -10.65 3.55 -6.73
CA ASN A 123 -11.80 4.34 -7.17
C ASN A 123 -12.41 3.70 -8.42
N PRO A 124 -13.69 3.32 -8.44
CA PRO A 124 -14.30 2.66 -9.59
C PRO A 124 -14.37 3.52 -10.86
N ILE A 125 -14.27 4.84 -10.72
CA ILE A 125 -14.32 5.79 -11.84
C ILE A 125 -12.94 5.94 -12.48
N THR A 126 -11.91 6.23 -11.65
CA THR A 126 -10.57 6.57 -12.11
C THR A 126 -9.61 5.37 -12.15
N GLY A 127 -9.91 4.29 -11.43
CA GLY A 127 -9.00 3.16 -11.20
C GLY A 127 -7.89 3.42 -10.18
N LEU A 128 -7.72 4.64 -9.73
CA LEU A 128 -6.64 5.04 -8.81
C LEU A 128 -6.91 4.64 -7.36
N VAL A 129 -5.84 4.41 -6.62
CA VAL A 129 -5.87 4.03 -5.20
C VAL A 129 -5.55 5.23 -4.32
N ASN A 130 -6.42 5.54 -3.35
CA ASN A 130 -6.11 6.51 -2.31
C ASN A 130 -5.53 5.79 -1.08
N TYR A 131 -4.25 5.94 -0.85
CA TYR A 131 -3.52 5.29 0.24
C TYR A 131 -3.97 5.72 1.64
N ASN A 132 -4.66 6.86 1.75
CA ASN A 132 -5.23 7.33 3.01
C ASN A 132 -6.43 6.49 3.49
N TYR A 133 -7.03 5.69 2.62
CA TYR A 133 -8.12 4.77 3.00
C TYR A 133 -7.63 3.52 3.75
N ILE A 134 -6.31 3.28 3.73
CA ILE A 134 -5.71 2.10 4.36
C ILE A 134 -5.45 2.37 5.84
N PRO A 135 -6.03 1.56 6.77
CA PRO A 135 -5.82 1.69 8.20
C PRO A 135 -4.42 1.15 8.59
N HIS A 136 -3.37 1.94 8.36
CA HIS A 136 -1.97 1.52 8.36
C HIS A 136 -1.48 0.92 9.68
N HIS A 137 -1.93 1.40 10.84
CA HIS A 137 -1.55 0.84 12.14
C HIS A 137 -2.17 -0.55 12.41
N LYS A 138 -3.18 -0.92 11.64
CA LYS A 138 -3.88 -2.20 11.76
C LYS A 138 -3.37 -3.27 10.80
N ILE A 139 -2.41 -2.96 9.96
CA ILE A 139 -1.88 -3.92 8.99
C ILE A 139 -1.14 -5.04 9.71
N GLY A 140 -1.57 -6.27 9.47
CA GLY A 140 -0.93 -7.49 9.96
C GLY A 140 0.07 -8.02 8.94
N SER A 141 -0.33 -8.11 7.68
CA SER A 141 0.55 -8.47 6.56
C SER A 141 0.09 -7.83 5.25
N VAL A 142 1.04 -7.63 4.35
CA VAL A 142 0.82 -7.18 2.98
C VAL A 142 1.43 -8.20 2.05
N HIS A 143 0.62 -8.73 1.15
CA HIS A 143 1.04 -9.71 0.14
C HIS A 143 1.00 -9.03 -1.23
N GLU A 144 2.13 -8.96 -1.89
CA GLU A 144 2.28 -8.24 -3.15
C GLU A 144 2.58 -9.20 -4.29
N LEU A 145 1.87 -9.01 -5.39
CA LEU A 145 2.07 -9.71 -6.65
C LEU A 145 2.42 -8.69 -7.73
N LYS A 146 3.45 -8.99 -8.53
CA LYS A 146 3.99 -8.14 -9.59
C LYS A 146 3.96 -8.91 -10.91
N SER A 147 2.92 -8.70 -11.70
CA SER A 147 2.69 -9.42 -12.95
C SER A 147 2.33 -8.46 -14.09
N GLY A 148 1.18 -8.58 -14.72
CA GLY A 148 0.63 -7.57 -15.65
C GLY A 148 0.32 -6.25 -14.97
N GLY A 149 -0.06 -6.30 -13.69
CA GLY A 149 -0.26 -5.18 -12.78
C GLY A 149 0.40 -5.43 -11.42
N TYR A 150 0.42 -4.41 -10.57
CA TYR A 150 0.81 -4.52 -9.17
C TYR A 150 -0.44 -4.74 -8.32
N GLN A 151 -0.48 -5.85 -7.60
CA GLN A 151 -1.59 -6.20 -6.72
C GLN A 151 -1.11 -6.27 -5.28
N SER A 152 -1.83 -5.64 -4.37
CA SER A 152 -1.54 -5.63 -2.94
C SER A 152 -2.75 -6.13 -2.16
N GLU A 153 -2.60 -7.27 -1.49
CA GLU A 153 -3.59 -7.85 -0.59
C GLU A 153 -3.19 -7.55 0.85
N ILE A 154 -3.99 -6.77 1.54
CA ILE A 154 -3.73 -6.31 2.91
C ILE A 154 -4.59 -7.09 3.89
N GLU A 155 -3.94 -7.77 4.82
CA GLU A 155 -4.55 -8.46 5.94
C GLU A 155 -4.41 -7.61 7.20
N LEU A 156 -5.52 -7.35 7.90
CA LEU A 156 -5.51 -6.60 9.15
C LEU A 156 -5.10 -7.50 10.32
N LYS A 157 -4.46 -6.91 11.34
CA LYS A 157 -4.10 -7.62 12.58
C LYS A 157 -5.33 -8.31 13.17
N LYS A 158 -5.17 -9.56 13.53
CA LYS A 158 -6.20 -10.36 14.21
C LYS A 158 -5.84 -10.50 15.69
N TYR A 159 -6.78 -10.17 16.54
CA TYR A 159 -6.61 -10.26 17.99
C TYR A 159 -7.33 -11.50 18.52
N TYR A 160 -6.57 -12.57 18.77
CA TYR A 160 -7.04 -13.81 19.38
C TYR A 160 -6.71 -13.79 20.88
N ILE A 161 -7.39 -12.93 21.61
CA ILE A 161 -7.07 -12.60 22.98
C ILE A 161 -8.22 -12.96 23.92
N LEU A 162 -7.87 -13.46 25.08
CA LEU A 162 -8.84 -13.71 26.17
C LEU A 162 -9.21 -12.42 26.91
N GLU A 163 -8.32 -11.43 26.90
CA GLU A 163 -8.48 -10.16 27.60
C GLU A 163 -8.71 -9.03 26.59
N PRO A 164 -9.54 -8.02 26.92
CA PRO A 164 -9.72 -6.86 26.06
C PRO A 164 -8.40 -6.14 25.80
N VAL A 165 -8.23 -5.67 24.57
CA VAL A 165 -7.08 -4.84 24.18
C VAL A 165 -7.57 -3.47 23.73
N SER A 166 -6.96 -2.44 24.27
CA SER A 166 -7.12 -1.06 23.80
C SER A 166 -5.78 -0.55 23.26
N TYR A 167 -5.84 0.25 22.23
CA TYR A 167 -4.69 0.89 21.62
C TYR A 167 -4.97 2.37 21.43
N LEU A 168 -3.98 3.21 21.74
CA LEU A 168 -3.99 4.65 21.53
C LEU A 168 -2.73 5.05 20.77
N ASN A 169 -2.90 5.81 19.71
CA ASN A 169 -1.83 6.47 18.99
C ASN A 169 -2.16 7.94 18.86
N TYR A 170 -1.21 8.82 19.23
CA TYR A 170 -1.33 10.25 19.11
C TYR A 170 -0.01 10.84 18.62
N ASP A 171 -0.07 11.61 17.54
CA ASP A 171 1.06 12.34 16.99
C ASP A 171 0.65 13.79 16.78
N GLU A 172 1.59 14.73 17.02
CA GLU A 172 1.37 16.17 16.85
C GLU A 172 2.65 16.85 16.30
N ALA A 173 2.46 17.89 15.49
CA ALA A 173 3.55 18.71 14.97
C ALA A 173 3.06 20.13 14.67
N LYS A 174 3.98 20.99 14.19
CA LYS A 174 3.65 22.29 13.59
C LYS A 174 2.71 22.10 12.38
N TYR A 175 2.11 23.21 11.95
CA TYR A 175 1.26 23.31 10.78
C TYR A 175 -0.04 22.52 10.95
N ASP A 176 -0.65 22.66 12.13
CA ASP A 176 -1.89 22.02 12.54
C ASP A 176 -1.91 20.48 12.36
N TYR A 177 -0.71 19.85 12.25
CA TYR A 177 -0.63 18.41 12.14
C TYR A 177 -1.02 17.74 13.45
N ARG A 178 -2.05 16.91 13.39
CA ARG A 178 -2.49 16.02 14.47
C ARG A 178 -2.98 14.71 13.89
N ASN A 179 -2.59 13.62 14.51
CA ASN A 179 -3.07 12.29 14.22
C ASN A 179 -3.46 11.58 15.51
N LEU A 180 -4.72 11.18 15.63
CA LEU A 180 -5.26 10.47 16.79
C LEU A 180 -5.91 9.17 16.31
N GLU A 181 -5.49 8.05 16.87
CA GLU A 181 -6.14 6.76 16.64
C GLU A 181 -6.44 6.09 17.96
N PHE A 182 -7.63 5.52 18.06
CA PHE A 182 -8.07 4.74 19.18
C PHE A 182 -8.71 3.44 18.70
N MET A 183 -8.38 2.32 19.35
CA MET A 183 -8.93 1.01 19.04
C MET A 183 -9.32 0.29 20.32
N VAL A 184 -10.42 -0.45 20.25
CA VAL A 184 -10.83 -1.45 21.24
C VAL A 184 -11.10 -2.77 20.52
N ALA A 185 -10.56 -3.85 21.04
CA ALA A 185 -10.80 -5.20 20.53
C ALA A 185 -11.12 -6.15 21.71
N GLN A 186 -12.19 -6.93 21.56
CA GLN A 186 -12.65 -7.83 22.60
C GLN A 186 -13.26 -9.11 22.03
N ASN A 187 -12.97 -10.23 22.67
CA ASN A 187 -13.69 -11.48 22.46
C ASN A 187 -14.89 -11.53 23.41
N PHE A 188 -16.11 -11.53 22.86
CA PHE A 188 -17.35 -11.68 23.63
C PHE A 188 -17.64 -13.13 24.02
N SER A 189 -17.04 -14.06 23.29
CA SER A 189 -17.01 -15.49 23.57
C SER A 189 -15.79 -16.10 22.90
N GLU A 190 -15.54 -17.38 23.12
CA GLU A 190 -14.52 -18.16 22.41
C GLU A 190 -14.66 -18.11 20.88
N ARG A 191 -15.87 -17.83 20.38
CA ARG A 191 -16.24 -17.88 18.97
C ARG A 191 -16.52 -16.52 18.34
N THR A 192 -16.65 -15.46 19.15
CA THR A 192 -17.08 -14.15 18.67
C THR A 192 -16.10 -13.08 19.06
N HIS A 193 -15.60 -12.38 18.08
CA HIS A 193 -14.71 -11.24 18.23
C HIS A 193 -15.33 -9.99 17.62
N LEU A 194 -15.18 -8.86 18.28
CA LEU A 194 -15.50 -7.53 17.75
C LEU A 194 -14.35 -6.57 18.01
N GLU A 195 -14.16 -5.67 17.06
CA GLU A 195 -13.13 -4.66 17.06
C GLU A 195 -13.70 -3.36 16.48
N LEU A 196 -13.39 -2.26 17.13
CA LEU A 196 -13.73 -0.92 16.67
C LEU A 196 -12.48 -0.04 16.72
N THR A 197 -12.21 0.66 15.62
CA THR A 197 -11.15 1.64 15.53
C THR A 197 -11.73 2.95 15.03
N PHE A 198 -11.31 4.03 15.67
CA PHE A 198 -11.55 5.39 15.23
C PHE A 198 -10.20 6.06 14.97
N TRP A 199 -10.10 6.80 13.88
CA TRP A 199 -8.94 7.56 13.53
C TRP A 199 -9.35 8.95 13.04
N ASP A 200 -8.65 9.98 13.55
CA ASP A 200 -8.84 11.37 13.20
C ASP A 200 -7.49 12.00 12.87
N ARG A 201 -7.43 12.72 11.76
CA ARG A 201 -6.23 13.40 11.31
C ARG A 201 -6.57 14.79 10.78
N ARG A 202 -5.64 15.69 11.02
CA ARG A 202 -5.56 16.94 10.31
C ARG A 202 -4.11 17.28 10.00
N ASP A 203 -3.88 18.01 8.91
CA ASP A 203 -2.59 18.53 8.47
C ASP A 203 -2.85 19.74 7.58
N GLY A 204 -1.98 20.74 7.59
CA GLY A 204 -2.16 21.95 6.77
C GLY A 204 -1.37 23.12 7.31
N ASP A 205 -1.84 24.33 7.02
CA ASP A 205 -1.27 25.60 7.50
C ASP A 205 0.20 25.90 7.07
N ASN A 206 0.76 25.06 6.16
CA ASN A 206 2.09 25.27 5.56
C ASN A 206 2.02 26.28 4.41
N TYR A 207 0.96 26.18 3.62
CA TYR A 207 0.73 26.94 2.39
C TYR A 207 -0.69 27.44 2.35
N GLN A 208 -0.96 28.33 1.41
CA GLN A 208 -2.31 28.80 1.17
C GLN A 208 -3.20 27.64 0.68
N ARG A 209 -4.38 27.45 1.24
CA ARG A 209 -5.36 26.46 0.78
C ARG A 209 -4.82 25.02 0.79
N ASN A 210 -4.19 24.60 1.89
CA ASN A 210 -3.64 23.23 1.97
C ASN A 210 -4.16 22.40 3.14
N ASP A 211 -5.18 22.85 3.85
CA ASP A 211 -5.71 22.14 5.00
C ASP A 211 -6.38 20.83 4.59
N VAL A 212 -6.15 19.79 5.37
CA VAL A 212 -6.71 18.46 5.22
C VAL A 212 -7.30 18.01 6.54
N LEU A 213 -8.57 17.61 6.52
CA LEU A 213 -9.27 16.99 7.63
C LEU A 213 -9.70 15.59 7.22
N GLY A 214 -9.34 14.59 8.00
CA GLY A 214 -9.67 13.20 7.70
C GLY A 214 -10.13 12.43 8.93
N ASN A 215 -11.15 11.58 8.78
CA ASN A 215 -11.50 10.60 9.79
C ASN A 215 -11.80 9.23 9.17
N GLN A 216 -11.55 8.19 9.94
CA GLN A 216 -11.79 6.82 9.55
C GLN A 216 -12.42 6.04 10.70
N ILE A 217 -13.36 5.18 10.38
CA ILE A 217 -13.94 4.20 11.30
C ILE A 217 -13.75 2.82 10.68
N VAL A 218 -13.20 1.90 11.46
CA VAL A 218 -13.13 0.48 11.09
C VAL A 218 -13.84 -0.31 12.17
N ALA A 219 -14.91 -1.01 11.81
CA ALA A 219 -15.55 -2.00 12.66
C ALA A 219 -15.38 -3.37 12.03
N ARG A 220 -14.85 -4.34 12.77
CA ARG A 220 -14.63 -5.69 12.30
C ARG A 220 -15.14 -6.70 13.31
N GLY A 221 -15.85 -7.70 12.81
CA GLY A 221 -16.29 -8.82 13.60
C GLY A 221 -16.09 -10.14 12.89
N TYR A 222 -15.82 -11.18 13.64
CA TYR A 222 -15.86 -12.54 13.13
C TYR A 222 -16.50 -13.48 14.15
N HIS A 223 -17.22 -14.45 13.62
CA HIS A 223 -17.88 -15.48 14.38
C HIS A 223 -17.60 -16.86 13.81
N TYR A 224 -17.13 -17.76 14.64
CA TYR A 224 -16.90 -19.16 14.27
C TYR A 224 -18.17 -19.98 14.55
N LEU A 225 -18.85 -20.40 13.49
CA LEU A 225 -19.96 -21.35 13.62
C LEU A 225 -19.45 -22.70 14.16
N ASN A 226 -18.29 -23.13 13.67
CA ASN A 226 -17.52 -24.26 14.16
C ASN A 226 -16.04 -24.05 13.78
N GLN A 227 -15.18 -25.06 13.99
CA GLN A 227 -13.74 -24.99 13.67
C GLN A 227 -13.46 -24.79 12.18
N ASN A 228 -14.39 -25.10 11.29
CA ASN A 228 -14.24 -25.12 9.86
C ASN A 228 -14.98 -24.00 9.13
N ILE A 229 -15.86 -23.28 9.81
CA ILE A 229 -16.72 -22.24 9.20
C ILE A 229 -16.63 -20.94 10.02
N GLN A 230 -16.26 -19.86 9.34
CA GLN A 230 -16.21 -18.51 9.90
C GLN A 230 -17.12 -17.58 9.12
N ILE A 231 -17.87 -16.74 9.81
CA ILE A 231 -18.50 -15.55 9.25
C ILE A 231 -17.62 -14.36 9.63
N ARG A 232 -17.29 -13.51 8.67
CA ARG A 232 -16.51 -12.30 8.89
C ARG A 232 -17.24 -11.11 8.28
N SER A 233 -17.28 -9.99 9.01
CA SER A 233 -17.84 -8.74 8.52
C SER A 233 -16.91 -7.59 8.86
N ILE A 234 -16.72 -6.67 7.90
CA ILE A 234 -15.89 -5.48 8.05
C ILE A 234 -16.68 -4.29 7.50
N PHE A 235 -16.73 -3.25 8.30
CA PHE A 235 -17.21 -1.94 7.89
C PHE A 235 -16.04 -0.95 7.95
N LEU A 236 -15.79 -0.26 6.85
CA LEU A 236 -14.77 0.77 6.72
C LEU A 236 -15.44 2.06 6.24
N ARG A 237 -15.30 3.14 6.99
CA ARG A 237 -15.72 4.47 6.58
C ARG A 237 -14.53 5.40 6.56
N ASN A 238 -14.32 6.06 5.44
CA ASN A 238 -13.35 7.11 5.24
C ASN A 238 -14.07 8.41 4.91
N GLN A 239 -13.69 9.49 5.55
CA GLN A 239 -14.19 10.82 5.23
C GLN A 239 -13.03 11.80 5.23
N PHE A 240 -12.91 12.58 4.14
CA PHE A 240 -11.90 13.62 3.98
C PHE A 240 -12.54 14.91 3.51
N GLU A 241 -12.03 16.01 4.05
CA GLU A 241 -12.31 17.37 3.59
C GLU A 241 -10.97 18.04 3.35
N ASN A 242 -10.69 18.44 2.11
CA ASN A 242 -9.43 19.03 1.71
C ASN A 242 -9.67 20.38 1.06
N GLU A 243 -8.94 21.38 1.49
CA GLU A 243 -8.78 22.58 0.69
C GLU A 243 -7.99 22.25 -0.58
N GLU A 244 -8.46 22.69 -1.74
CA GLU A 244 -7.90 22.31 -3.03
C GLU A 244 -7.27 23.54 -3.73
N PRO A 245 -5.93 23.70 -3.66
CA PRO A 245 -5.25 24.83 -4.29
C PRO A 245 -5.18 24.72 -5.83
N PHE A 246 -5.51 23.58 -6.44
CA PHE A 246 -5.28 23.27 -7.86
C PHE A 246 -3.80 23.42 -8.26
N GLY A 247 -2.90 23.15 -7.31
CA GLY A 247 -1.50 23.45 -7.39
C GLY A 247 -1.16 24.88 -7.01
N TYR A 248 0.12 25.17 -6.94
CA TYR A 248 0.65 26.50 -6.60
C TYR A 248 1.34 27.11 -7.80
N PHE A 249 1.32 28.46 -7.84
CA PHE A 249 2.03 29.18 -8.86
C PHE A 249 3.55 29.12 -8.60
N VAL A 250 4.25 28.34 -9.39
CA VAL A 250 5.70 28.07 -9.26
C VAL A 250 6.40 28.53 -10.52
N ILE A 251 7.10 29.66 -10.45
CA ILE A 251 7.91 30.18 -11.57
C ILE A 251 9.25 29.42 -11.60
N ASP A 252 9.89 29.30 -10.44
CA ASP A 252 11.17 28.60 -10.26
C ASP A 252 11.07 27.73 -8.99
N PRO A 253 11.09 26.40 -9.12
CA PRO A 253 11.04 25.51 -7.96
C PRO A 253 12.17 25.72 -6.96
N LEU A 254 13.36 26.15 -7.39
CA LEU A 254 14.50 26.42 -6.52
C LEU A 254 14.35 27.70 -5.70
N ALA A 255 13.60 28.66 -6.22
CA ALA A 255 13.33 29.96 -5.58
C ALA A 255 11.95 29.99 -4.88
N PHE A 256 11.19 28.91 -4.91
CA PHE A 256 9.87 28.84 -4.29
C PHE A 256 9.97 28.99 -2.77
N SER A 257 9.21 29.95 -2.23
CA SER A 257 9.16 30.19 -0.78
C SER A 257 8.19 29.21 -0.12
N PHE A 258 8.71 28.41 0.81
CA PHE A 258 7.93 27.49 1.64
C PHE A 258 7.27 28.23 2.81
N ASP A 259 6.47 29.23 2.48
CA ASP A 259 5.76 30.09 3.42
C ASP A 259 4.31 30.29 2.98
N ARG A 260 3.38 30.19 3.94
CA ARG A 260 1.94 30.36 3.68
C ARG A 260 1.60 31.69 3.02
N PHE A 261 2.31 32.75 3.38
CA PHE A 261 2.04 34.11 2.86
C PHE A 261 2.66 34.36 1.49
N ALA A 262 3.68 33.61 1.14
CA ALA A 262 4.38 33.73 -0.14
C ALA A 262 3.89 32.72 -1.20
N SER A 263 3.23 31.64 -0.79
CA SER A 263 2.63 30.68 -1.71
C SER A 263 1.30 31.21 -2.26
N SER A 264 1.12 31.16 -3.57
CA SER A 264 -0.14 31.52 -4.22
C SER A 264 -0.79 30.28 -4.81
N SER A 265 -1.99 29.94 -4.33
CA SER A 265 -2.79 28.86 -4.89
C SER A 265 -3.41 29.28 -6.23
N ASN A 266 -3.54 28.32 -7.16
CA ASN A 266 -4.20 28.58 -8.45
C ASN A 266 -5.73 28.67 -8.30
N GLU A 267 -6.29 28.11 -7.21
CA GLU A 267 -7.71 28.21 -6.88
C GLU A 267 -7.87 28.70 -5.43
N SER A 268 -8.78 29.67 -5.23
CA SER A 268 -8.93 30.35 -3.95
C SER A 268 -10.07 29.81 -3.07
N ASN A 269 -11.07 29.12 -3.66
CA ASN A 269 -12.30 28.76 -2.96
C ASN A 269 -12.67 27.28 -3.01
N ALA A 270 -11.88 26.43 -3.69
CA ALA A 270 -12.20 25.03 -3.83
C ALA A 270 -11.98 24.25 -2.52
N THR A 271 -12.92 23.37 -2.20
CA THR A 271 -12.81 22.44 -1.07
C THR A 271 -13.46 21.12 -1.46
N SER A 272 -12.69 20.04 -1.50
CA SER A 272 -13.24 18.72 -1.78
C SER A 272 -13.76 18.05 -0.52
N LYS A 273 -14.87 17.33 -0.65
CA LYS A 273 -15.44 16.47 0.40
C LYS A 273 -15.64 15.08 -0.16
N THR A 274 -14.98 14.11 0.43
CA THR A 274 -15.09 12.71 0.06
C THR A 274 -15.62 11.89 1.22
N THR A 275 -16.62 11.06 0.99
CA THR A 275 -17.05 10.05 1.97
C THR A 275 -17.18 8.71 1.28
N ARG A 276 -16.35 7.75 1.70
CA ARG A 276 -16.41 6.37 1.24
C ARG A 276 -16.80 5.46 2.39
N ARG A 277 -17.79 4.58 2.15
CA ARG A 277 -18.25 3.56 3.08
C ARG A 277 -18.21 2.22 2.37
N ASP A 278 -17.47 1.29 2.92
CA ASP A 278 -17.36 -0.07 2.43
C ASP A 278 -17.87 -1.02 3.52
N TRP A 279 -18.68 -1.97 3.15
CA TRP A 279 -19.14 -3.05 4.02
C TRP A 279 -19.01 -4.37 3.29
N ILE A 280 -18.17 -5.25 3.80
CA ILE A 280 -18.03 -6.62 3.33
C ILE A 280 -18.52 -7.60 4.39
N THR A 281 -19.24 -8.62 3.95
CA THR A 281 -19.59 -9.77 4.77
C THR A 281 -19.35 -11.04 3.96
N GLY A 282 -18.67 -12.00 4.57
CA GLY A 282 -18.33 -13.25 3.93
C GLY A 282 -18.49 -14.46 4.84
N VAL A 283 -18.69 -15.61 4.22
CA VAL A 283 -18.66 -16.92 4.84
C VAL A 283 -17.49 -17.70 4.26
N TYR A 284 -16.63 -18.21 5.13
CA TYR A 284 -15.38 -18.84 4.77
C TYR A 284 -15.31 -20.25 5.34
N PHE A 285 -14.64 -21.13 4.62
CA PHE A 285 -14.49 -22.54 4.95
C PHE A 285 -13.04 -22.95 4.89
N ARG A 286 -12.61 -23.80 5.82
CA ARG A 286 -11.31 -24.48 5.80
C ARG A 286 -11.50 -25.97 6.03
N ALA A 287 -10.59 -26.80 5.51
CA ALA A 287 -10.71 -28.26 5.59
C ALA A 287 -10.51 -28.77 7.02
N ASP A 288 -9.54 -28.18 7.73
CA ASP A 288 -9.20 -28.53 9.12
C ASP A 288 -8.65 -27.29 9.87
N SER A 289 -8.41 -27.42 11.16
CA SER A 289 -7.94 -26.33 12.01
C SER A 289 -6.56 -25.76 11.66
N ASN A 290 -5.76 -26.47 10.88
CA ASN A 290 -4.41 -26.07 10.46
C ASN A 290 -4.36 -25.60 9.00
N SER A 291 -5.48 -25.70 8.27
CA SER A 291 -5.54 -25.31 6.86
C SER A 291 -5.86 -23.83 6.67
N ILE A 292 -5.49 -23.33 5.52
CA ILE A 292 -5.86 -22.00 5.03
C ILE A 292 -7.32 -22.03 4.56
N GLU A 293 -7.94 -20.90 4.41
CA GLU A 293 -9.26 -20.76 3.77
C GLU A 293 -9.23 -21.37 2.38
N HIS A 294 -10.09 -22.35 2.13
CA HIS A 294 -10.15 -23.04 0.84
C HIS A 294 -11.41 -22.74 0.03
N MET A 295 -12.41 -22.11 0.64
CA MET A 295 -13.61 -21.65 -0.04
C MET A 295 -14.17 -20.44 0.69
N GLY A 296 -14.71 -19.47 -0.06
CA GLY A 296 -15.40 -18.32 0.49
C GLY A 296 -16.46 -17.76 -0.45
N LEU A 297 -17.45 -17.13 0.13
CA LEU A 297 -18.45 -16.31 -0.53
C LEU A 297 -18.48 -14.95 0.17
N GLU A 298 -18.31 -13.88 -0.57
CA GLU A 298 -18.23 -12.51 -0.10
C GLU A 298 -19.27 -11.64 -0.79
N ILE A 299 -19.88 -10.74 -0.04
CA ILE A 299 -20.74 -9.67 -0.55
C ILE A 299 -20.18 -8.37 -0.06
N THR A 300 -19.97 -7.41 -0.96
CA THR A 300 -19.47 -6.07 -0.64
C THR A 300 -20.45 -5.00 -1.11
N LEU A 301 -20.68 -4.03 -0.25
CA LEU A 301 -21.47 -2.83 -0.52
C LEU A 301 -20.54 -1.62 -0.34
N THR A 302 -20.37 -0.81 -1.39
CA THR A 302 -19.58 0.42 -1.32
C THR A 302 -20.46 1.60 -1.69
N LYS A 303 -20.34 2.68 -0.92
CA LYS A 303 -20.89 3.99 -1.27
C LYS A 303 -19.74 5.00 -1.30
N ASN A 304 -19.60 5.72 -2.40
CA ASN A 304 -18.59 6.76 -2.60
C ASN A 304 -19.26 8.07 -3.00
N GLU A 305 -19.22 9.03 -2.10
CA GLU A 305 -19.73 10.39 -2.27
C GLU A 305 -18.55 11.34 -2.44
N PHE A 306 -18.59 12.17 -3.44
CA PHE A 306 -17.59 13.20 -3.70
C PHE A 306 -18.28 14.51 -4.09
N ASN A 307 -17.77 15.62 -3.58
CA ASN A 307 -18.23 16.95 -3.93
C ASN A 307 -17.02 17.91 -3.91
N LEU A 308 -16.82 18.63 -4.98
CA LEU A 308 -15.76 19.63 -5.14
C LEU A 308 -16.33 20.86 -5.90
N PRO A 309 -16.87 21.86 -5.20
CA PRO A 309 -17.13 23.15 -5.78
C PRO A 309 -15.83 23.94 -5.97
N PHE A 310 -15.66 24.56 -7.12
CA PHE A 310 -14.57 25.48 -7.44
C PHE A 310 -15.10 26.65 -8.28
N THR A 311 -14.25 27.61 -8.62
CA THR A 311 -14.70 28.89 -9.20
C THR A 311 -15.50 28.71 -10.48
N GLU A 312 -15.17 27.76 -11.32
CA GLU A 312 -15.76 27.59 -12.65
C GLU A 312 -16.90 26.56 -12.68
N ASP A 313 -16.89 25.55 -11.80
CA ASP A 313 -17.80 24.41 -11.87
C ASP A 313 -17.92 23.70 -10.51
N THR A 314 -18.68 22.61 -10.50
CA THR A 314 -18.79 21.72 -9.35
C THR A 314 -18.70 20.27 -9.82
N LEU A 315 -17.74 19.51 -9.29
CA LEU A 315 -17.71 18.07 -9.47
C LEU A 315 -18.53 17.41 -8.37
N ASN A 316 -19.47 16.56 -8.75
CA ASN A 316 -20.33 15.88 -7.78
C ASN A 316 -20.74 14.49 -8.25
N TRP A 317 -20.60 13.49 -7.37
CA TRP A 317 -21.17 12.15 -7.58
C TRP A 317 -21.51 11.44 -6.27
N ASP A 318 -22.57 10.64 -6.29
CA ASP A 318 -22.94 9.62 -5.29
C ASP A 318 -23.01 8.26 -5.99
N LEU A 319 -21.88 7.52 -5.93
CA LEU A 319 -21.73 6.22 -6.56
C LEU A 319 -22.00 5.10 -5.55
N ARG A 320 -22.80 4.13 -5.93
CA ARG A 320 -23.05 2.89 -5.19
C ARG A 320 -22.52 1.70 -5.97
N ASN A 321 -21.85 0.83 -5.26
CA ASN A 321 -21.26 -0.38 -5.82
C ASN A 321 -21.73 -1.59 -5.00
N TYR A 322 -22.18 -2.61 -5.68
CA TYR A 322 -22.61 -3.89 -5.12
C TYR A 322 -21.75 -4.97 -5.76
N SER A 323 -21.06 -5.78 -4.95
CA SER A 323 -20.29 -6.88 -5.49
C SER A 323 -20.55 -8.18 -4.76
N ALA A 324 -20.47 -9.29 -5.50
CA ALA A 324 -20.45 -10.63 -4.96
C ALA A 324 -19.25 -11.37 -5.55
N LYS A 325 -18.52 -12.08 -4.70
CA LYS A 325 -17.32 -12.84 -5.08
C LYS A 325 -17.35 -14.21 -4.41
N ALA A 326 -17.04 -15.24 -5.16
CA ALA A 326 -16.87 -16.61 -4.66
C ALA A 326 -15.52 -17.14 -5.10
N PHE A 327 -14.84 -17.86 -4.21
CA PHE A 327 -13.60 -18.54 -4.55
C PHE A 327 -13.54 -19.95 -3.99
N LYS A 328 -12.76 -20.80 -4.64
CA LYS A 328 -12.43 -22.14 -4.16
C LYS A 328 -10.99 -22.47 -4.48
N VAL A 329 -10.31 -23.07 -3.50
CA VAL A 329 -8.95 -23.61 -3.62
C VAL A 329 -8.99 -25.12 -3.54
N PHE A 330 -8.31 -25.78 -4.46
CA PHE A 330 -8.11 -27.21 -4.50
C PHE A 330 -6.63 -27.50 -4.28
N ASP A 331 -6.29 -28.09 -3.14
CA ASP A 331 -4.93 -28.44 -2.78
C ASP A 331 -4.73 -29.95 -2.86
N VAL A 332 -3.76 -30.39 -3.67
CA VAL A 332 -3.38 -31.79 -3.80
C VAL A 332 -1.85 -31.87 -3.81
N ASN A 333 -1.26 -32.31 -2.72
CA ASN A 333 0.20 -32.44 -2.56
C ASN A 333 0.96 -31.12 -2.92
N SER A 334 1.71 -31.15 -4.04
CA SER A 334 2.50 -30.01 -4.54
C SER A 334 1.73 -29.11 -5.49
N PHE A 335 0.44 -29.37 -5.70
CA PHE A 335 -0.41 -28.63 -6.64
C PHE A 335 -1.51 -27.89 -5.88
N SER A 336 -1.73 -26.62 -6.23
CA SER A 336 -2.83 -25.81 -5.74
C SER A 336 -3.49 -25.08 -6.92
N LEU A 337 -4.82 -25.18 -7.01
CA LEU A 337 -5.62 -24.47 -7.98
C LEU A 337 -6.63 -23.58 -7.23
N LYS A 338 -6.53 -22.26 -7.39
CA LYS A 338 -7.54 -21.30 -6.94
C LYS A 338 -8.40 -20.89 -8.13
N LEU A 339 -9.71 -21.01 -7.98
CA LEU A 339 -10.71 -20.46 -8.91
C LEU A 339 -11.45 -19.35 -8.19
N GLU A 340 -11.70 -18.25 -8.87
CA GLU A 340 -12.45 -17.10 -8.34
C GLU A 340 -13.41 -16.57 -9.42
N ALA A 341 -14.64 -16.26 -9.02
CA ALA A 341 -15.65 -15.63 -9.84
C ALA A 341 -16.26 -14.46 -9.08
N GLY A 342 -16.46 -13.35 -9.77
CA GLY A 342 -17.04 -12.14 -9.21
C GLY A 342 -18.01 -11.45 -10.15
N ALA A 343 -18.94 -10.70 -9.57
CA ALA A 343 -19.83 -9.81 -10.28
C ALA A 343 -19.91 -8.49 -9.50
N ARG A 344 -19.88 -7.36 -10.21
CA ARG A 344 -20.02 -6.02 -9.64
C ARG A 344 -21.04 -5.23 -10.42
N ALA A 345 -21.84 -4.43 -9.74
CA ALA A 345 -22.77 -3.50 -10.33
C ALA A 345 -22.56 -2.12 -9.72
N HIS A 346 -22.46 -1.11 -10.56
CA HIS A 346 -22.21 0.28 -10.20
C HIS A 346 -23.38 1.12 -10.65
N SER A 347 -23.86 2.00 -9.78
CA SER A 347 -25.00 2.88 -10.08
C SER A 347 -24.81 4.23 -9.41
N PHE A 348 -25.00 5.32 -10.15
CA PHE A 348 -25.04 6.66 -9.59
C PHE A 348 -26.44 7.03 -9.11
N LYS A 349 -26.49 7.61 -7.91
CA LYS A 349 -27.68 8.33 -7.45
C LYS A 349 -27.65 9.78 -7.97
N GLU A 350 -26.47 10.40 -7.95
CA GLU A 350 -26.20 11.74 -8.45
C GLU A 350 -24.92 11.69 -9.26
N ASN A 351 -24.90 12.34 -10.41
CA ASN A 351 -23.76 12.37 -11.31
C ASN A 351 -23.93 13.51 -12.33
N GLU A 352 -23.04 14.48 -12.26
CA GLU A 352 -22.99 15.60 -13.21
C GLU A 352 -21.82 15.47 -14.20
N ASN A 353 -20.82 14.65 -13.85
CA ASN A 353 -19.53 14.62 -14.53
C ASN A 353 -19.27 13.38 -15.38
N LEU A 354 -20.25 12.49 -15.52
CA LEU A 354 -20.11 11.29 -16.33
C LEU A 354 -21.33 11.10 -17.24
N LEU A 355 -21.08 10.79 -18.50
CA LEU A 355 -22.12 10.50 -19.48
C LEU A 355 -22.85 9.16 -19.22
N LYS A 356 -22.25 8.31 -18.40
CA LYS A 356 -22.76 6.98 -18.07
C LYS A 356 -23.25 6.93 -16.63
N SER A 357 -24.47 6.44 -16.41
CA SER A 357 -25.09 6.39 -15.08
C SER A 357 -24.88 5.08 -14.34
N ASP A 358 -24.64 4.00 -15.07
CA ASP A 358 -24.48 2.66 -14.51
C ASP A 358 -23.64 1.75 -15.42
N TRP A 359 -22.99 0.77 -14.82
CA TRP A 359 -22.29 -0.32 -15.49
C TRP A 359 -22.16 -1.52 -14.57
N SER A 360 -21.83 -2.65 -15.14
CA SER A 360 -21.55 -3.88 -14.39
C SER A 360 -20.34 -4.61 -14.98
N ASP A 361 -19.68 -5.37 -14.12
CA ASP A 361 -18.53 -6.20 -14.47
C ASP A 361 -18.77 -7.64 -14.01
N ILE A 362 -18.34 -8.59 -14.82
CA ILE A 362 -18.20 -9.99 -14.43
C ILE A 362 -16.73 -10.33 -14.54
N SER A 363 -16.18 -10.96 -13.51
CA SER A 363 -14.79 -11.38 -13.46
C SER A 363 -14.67 -12.88 -13.22
N LEU A 364 -13.71 -13.49 -13.90
CA LEU A 364 -13.30 -14.87 -13.69
C LEU A 364 -11.78 -14.90 -13.59
N SER A 365 -11.25 -15.56 -12.59
CA SER A 365 -9.80 -15.76 -12.48
C SER A 365 -9.45 -17.17 -12.02
N SER A 366 -8.27 -17.61 -12.43
CA SER A 366 -7.70 -18.89 -12.06
C SER A 366 -6.21 -18.72 -11.79
N GLN A 367 -5.75 -19.30 -10.70
CA GLN A 367 -4.33 -19.38 -10.37
C GLN A 367 -3.95 -20.81 -10.06
N ILE A 368 -2.93 -21.30 -10.74
CA ILE A 368 -2.32 -22.60 -10.53
C ILE A 368 -0.95 -22.38 -9.91
N SER A 369 -0.66 -23.06 -8.80
CA SER A 369 0.67 -23.09 -8.18
C SER A 369 1.15 -24.54 -8.09
N VAL A 370 2.39 -24.77 -8.45
CA VAL A 370 3.02 -26.10 -8.46
C VAL A 370 4.39 -26.01 -7.80
N ASN A 371 4.67 -26.90 -6.87
CA ASN A 371 5.98 -27.06 -6.23
C ASN A 371 6.64 -28.38 -6.71
N PRO A 372 7.21 -28.39 -7.94
CA PRO A 372 7.79 -29.61 -8.50
C PRO A 372 9.03 -30.08 -7.75
N LEU A 373 9.73 -29.16 -7.12
CA LEU A 373 10.89 -29.39 -6.26
C LEU A 373 10.76 -28.56 -4.98
N ALA A 374 11.43 -28.95 -3.92
CA ALA A 374 11.38 -28.26 -2.63
C ALA A 374 11.89 -26.79 -2.70
N ASN A 375 12.69 -26.49 -3.70
CA ASN A 375 13.29 -25.16 -3.93
C ASN A 375 12.77 -24.44 -5.17
N LEU A 376 11.75 -24.99 -5.82
CA LEU A 376 11.14 -24.41 -7.03
C LEU A 376 9.62 -24.34 -6.86
N GLU A 377 9.06 -23.17 -7.00
CA GLU A 377 7.63 -22.93 -7.12
C GLU A 377 7.36 -22.27 -8.47
N ALA A 378 6.36 -22.78 -9.19
CA ALA A 378 5.89 -22.21 -10.44
C ALA A 378 4.41 -21.83 -10.30
N VAL A 379 4.02 -20.71 -10.92
CA VAL A 379 2.65 -20.21 -10.90
C VAL A 379 2.20 -19.83 -12.29
N GLY A 380 0.94 -20.17 -12.62
CA GLY A 380 0.24 -19.69 -13.81
C GLY A 380 -1.03 -18.97 -13.41
N ARG A 381 -1.40 -17.93 -14.14
CA ARG A 381 -2.59 -17.11 -13.86
C ARG A 381 -3.32 -16.77 -15.14
N VAL A 382 -4.63 -16.76 -15.04
CA VAL A 382 -5.53 -16.27 -16.10
C VAL A 382 -6.61 -15.44 -15.42
N SER A 383 -6.87 -14.25 -15.93
CA SER A 383 -8.01 -13.43 -15.52
C SER A 383 -8.75 -12.87 -16.73
N LEU A 384 -10.06 -12.75 -16.59
CA LEU A 384 -10.98 -12.20 -17.54
C LEU A 384 -11.97 -11.29 -16.81
N ILE A 385 -12.14 -10.08 -17.31
CA ILE A 385 -13.15 -9.14 -16.82
C ILE A 385 -13.95 -8.66 -18.02
N GLN A 386 -15.25 -8.85 -17.99
CA GLN A 386 -16.19 -8.37 -19.00
C GLN A 386 -17.04 -7.25 -18.41
N ARG A 387 -16.99 -6.07 -19.01
CA ARG A 387 -17.80 -4.92 -18.61
C ARG A 387 -19.01 -4.76 -19.53
N SER A 388 -20.12 -4.27 -18.97
CA SER A 388 -21.40 -4.16 -19.67
C SER A 388 -21.43 -3.19 -20.86
N ASP A 389 -20.42 -2.33 -21.00
CA ASP A 389 -20.23 -1.45 -22.15
C ASP A 389 -19.51 -2.12 -23.35
N GLY A 390 -19.20 -3.41 -23.23
CA GLY A 390 -18.58 -4.20 -24.28
C GLY A 390 -17.08 -4.36 -24.16
N TYR A 391 -16.41 -3.65 -23.26
CA TYR A 391 -14.98 -3.81 -23.04
C TYR A 391 -14.66 -5.12 -22.30
N THR A 392 -13.58 -5.76 -22.68
CA THR A 392 -13.10 -7.00 -22.07
C THR A 392 -11.62 -6.85 -21.71
N GLY A 393 -11.32 -6.96 -20.42
CA GLY A 393 -9.95 -7.03 -19.91
C GLY A 393 -9.50 -8.48 -19.76
N THR A 394 -8.25 -8.77 -20.12
CA THR A 394 -7.64 -10.11 -19.98
C THR A 394 -6.23 -10.02 -19.48
N GLU A 395 -5.83 -10.98 -18.65
CA GLU A 395 -4.43 -11.19 -18.28
C GLU A 395 -4.12 -12.68 -18.31
N VAL A 396 -3.04 -13.05 -18.97
CA VAL A 396 -2.47 -14.39 -18.93
C VAL A 396 -1.01 -14.25 -18.53
N GLY A 397 -0.67 -14.81 -17.39
CA GLY A 397 0.65 -14.64 -16.83
C GLY A 397 1.14 -15.87 -16.09
N GLY A 398 2.41 -15.81 -15.71
CA GLY A 398 3.01 -16.84 -14.90
C GLY A 398 4.38 -16.44 -14.40
N GLY A 399 4.82 -17.16 -13.36
CA GLY A 399 6.08 -16.86 -12.73
C GLY A 399 6.69 -18.10 -12.08
N ALA A 400 7.92 -17.91 -11.61
CA ALA A 400 8.65 -18.91 -10.87
C ALA A 400 9.44 -18.27 -9.73
N PHE A 401 9.52 -18.97 -8.62
CA PHE A 401 10.41 -18.68 -7.52
C PHE A 401 11.38 -19.84 -7.33
N ILE A 402 12.66 -19.53 -7.29
CA ILE A 402 13.75 -20.51 -7.11
C ILE A 402 14.57 -20.09 -5.90
N SER A 403 14.73 -20.99 -4.92
CA SER A 403 15.58 -20.77 -3.75
C SER A 403 16.74 -21.75 -3.76
N LEU A 404 17.96 -21.25 -3.93
CA LEU A 404 19.17 -22.05 -3.94
C LEU A 404 19.91 -21.92 -2.61
N ASN A 405 19.95 -23.02 -1.84
CA ASN A 405 20.71 -23.14 -0.58
C ASN A 405 20.45 -22.04 0.46
N ASN A 406 19.24 -21.47 0.51
CA ASN A 406 18.86 -20.34 1.35
C ASN A 406 19.75 -19.08 1.18
N LYS A 407 20.63 -19.07 0.20
CA LYS A 407 21.54 -17.95 -0.08
C LYS A 407 21.12 -17.13 -1.30
N ILE A 408 20.50 -17.75 -2.26
CA ILE A 408 20.10 -17.11 -3.51
C ILE A 408 18.62 -17.35 -3.72
N SER A 409 17.87 -16.30 -3.92
CA SER A 409 16.49 -16.37 -4.37
C SER A 409 16.32 -15.62 -5.70
N LEU A 410 15.61 -16.25 -6.61
CA LEU A 410 15.26 -15.72 -7.92
C LEU A 410 13.73 -15.70 -8.04
N LYS A 411 13.18 -14.60 -8.48
CA LYS A 411 11.78 -14.47 -8.83
C LYS A 411 11.68 -13.98 -10.26
N PHE A 412 10.81 -14.61 -11.03
CA PHE A 412 10.44 -14.17 -12.36
C PHE A 412 8.93 -14.18 -12.46
N ASP A 413 8.38 -13.17 -13.06
CA ASP A 413 6.96 -13.08 -13.36
C ASP A 413 6.75 -12.35 -14.66
N GLY A 414 5.74 -12.75 -15.43
CA GLY A 414 5.41 -12.10 -16.68
C GLY A 414 3.97 -12.32 -17.05
N ALA A 415 3.41 -11.36 -17.78
CA ALA A 415 2.05 -11.44 -18.29
C ALA A 415 1.92 -10.76 -19.64
N VAL A 416 1.03 -11.31 -20.46
CA VAL A 416 0.39 -10.65 -21.58
C VAL A 416 -0.95 -10.14 -21.08
N PHE A 417 -1.25 -8.88 -21.33
CA PHE A 417 -2.46 -8.27 -20.82
C PHE A 417 -3.21 -7.44 -21.87
N SER A 418 -4.50 -7.29 -21.63
CA SER A 418 -5.37 -6.34 -22.28
C SER A 418 -6.17 -5.61 -21.19
N ARG A 419 -5.85 -4.33 -20.95
CA ARG A 419 -6.47 -3.50 -19.91
C ARG A 419 -7.51 -2.58 -20.53
N MET A 420 -8.69 -2.57 -19.95
CA MET A 420 -9.80 -1.69 -20.37
C MET A 420 -9.53 -0.25 -19.93
N PRO A 421 -9.89 0.75 -20.73
CA PRO A 421 -9.95 2.12 -20.27
C PRO A 421 -10.84 2.27 -19.03
N SER A 422 -10.49 3.17 -18.13
CA SER A 422 -11.32 3.50 -16.97
C SER A 422 -12.65 4.13 -17.38
N ILE A 423 -13.62 4.18 -16.48
CA ILE A 423 -14.90 4.84 -16.72
C ILE A 423 -14.70 6.34 -16.96
N GLN A 424 -13.75 6.95 -16.26
CA GLN A 424 -13.38 8.35 -16.45
C GLN A 424 -12.84 8.60 -17.86
N GLU A 425 -11.88 7.83 -18.29
CA GLU A 425 -11.27 7.99 -19.62
C GLU A 425 -12.28 7.89 -20.76
N LEU A 426 -13.34 7.08 -20.58
CA LEU A 426 -14.38 6.90 -21.58
C LEU A 426 -15.50 7.94 -21.51
N TYR A 427 -15.98 8.27 -20.31
CA TYR A 427 -17.27 8.92 -20.13
C TYR A 427 -17.21 10.24 -19.35
N TRP A 428 -16.00 10.75 -19.02
CA TRP A 428 -15.88 12.01 -18.30
C TRP A 428 -16.49 13.18 -19.05
N ARG A 429 -17.08 14.11 -18.31
CA ARG A 429 -17.57 15.36 -18.83
C ARG A 429 -17.45 16.44 -17.76
N SER A 430 -16.62 17.43 -18.01
CA SER A 430 -16.55 18.67 -17.22
C SER A 430 -16.42 19.86 -18.17
N ILE A 431 -16.25 21.05 -17.64
CA ILE A 431 -16.14 22.26 -18.44
C ILE A 431 -14.87 22.25 -19.31
N ASN A 432 -13.78 21.69 -18.79
CA ASN A 432 -12.47 21.75 -19.45
C ASN A 432 -12.03 20.40 -20.04
N PHE A 433 -12.65 19.28 -19.65
CA PHE A 433 -12.17 17.95 -20.01
C PHE A 433 -13.29 17.02 -20.44
N SER A 434 -12.99 16.13 -21.37
CA SER A 434 -13.92 15.09 -21.81
C SER A 434 -13.26 13.73 -21.99
N GLY A 435 -14.06 12.69 -21.70
CA GLY A 435 -13.72 11.31 -22.03
C GLY A 435 -13.85 11.05 -23.54
N ASN A 436 -13.41 9.85 -23.94
CA ASN A 436 -13.45 9.41 -25.32
C ASN A 436 -13.93 7.95 -25.41
N THR A 437 -15.12 7.74 -25.94
CA THR A 437 -15.70 6.40 -26.08
C THR A 437 -15.07 5.53 -27.17
N ASP A 438 -14.19 6.11 -28.01
CA ASP A 438 -13.48 5.41 -29.07
C ASP A 438 -12.12 4.85 -28.62
N LEU A 439 -11.76 5.00 -27.33
CA LEU A 439 -10.56 4.44 -26.77
C LEU A 439 -10.51 2.92 -26.92
N LYS A 440 -9.33 2.42 -27.24
CA LYS A 440 -9.04 0.99 -27.33
C LYS A 440 -8.42 0.50 -26.01
N ASN A 441 -8.52 -0.79 -25.77
CA ASN A 441 -7.78 -1.41 -24.68
C ASN A 441 -6.27 -1.18 -24.83
N GLU A 442 -5.61 -0.87 -23.75
CA GLU A 442 -4.16 -1.01 -23.64
C GLU A 442 -3.80 -2.49 -23.75
N THR A 443 -2.92 -2.86 -24.64
CA THR A 443 -2.45 -4.24 -24.80
C THR A 443 -0.94 -4.31 -24.76
N GLY A 444 -0.41 -5.30 -24.04
CA GLY A 444 1.03 -5.37 -23.91
C GLY A 444 1.54 -6.60 -23.18
N ILE A 445 2.86 -6.53 -22.94
CA ILE A 445 3.61 -7.55 -22.18
C ILE A 445 4.33 -6.83 -21.03
N SER A 446 4.30 -7.43 -19.84
CA SER A 446 5.06 -7.02 -18.68
C SER A 446 5.91 -8.18 -18.18
N LEU A 447 7.20 -7.94 -17.96
CA LEU A 447 8.14 -8.90 -17.39
C LEU A 447 8.77 -8.30 -16.15
N TYR A 448 8.77 -9.02 -15.03
CA TYR A 448 9.39 -8.64 -13.77
C TYR A 448 10.41 -9.71 -13.35
N GLY A 449 11.53 -9.29 -12.79
CA GLY A 449 12.53 -10.18 -12.22
C GLY A 449 13.14 -9.61 -10.95
N GLU A 450 13.49 -10.47 -10.01
CA GLU A 450 14.18 -10.13 -8.76
C GLU A 450 15.22 -11.20 -8.43
N LEU A 451 16.44 -10.76 -8.13
CA LEU A 451 17.52 -11.58 -7.59
C LEU A 451 17.88 -11.05 -6.20
N GLU A 452 17.86 -11.92 -5.19
CA GLU A 452 18.35 -11.61 -3.84
C GLU A 452 19.45 -12.59 -3.44
N LEU A 453 20.54 -12.07 -2.90
CA LEU A 453 21.69 -12.81 -2.40
C LEU A 453 21.84 -12.57 -0.90
N ASN A 454 21.70 -13.61 -0.09
CA ASN A 454 21.99 -13.60 1.32
C ASN A 454 23.46 -13.99 1.53
N LEU A 455 24.36 -13.00 1.59
CA LEU A 455 25.79 -13.23 1.77
C LEU A 455 26.09 -13.89 3.10
N ASN A 456 25.38 -13.47 4.14
CA ASN A 456 25.37 -14.08 5.47
C ASN A 456 24.05 -13.73 6.19
N SER A 457 23.95 -14.05 7.49
CA SER A 457 22.75 -13.72 8.30
C SER A 457 22.48 -12.23 8.49
N PHE A 458 23.42 -11.36 8.15
CA PHE A 458 23.34 -9.93 8.38
C PHE A 458 23.27 -9.10 7.08
N ILE A 459 23.79 -9.63 5.97
CA ILE A 459 23.94 -8.89 4.72
C ILE A 459 23.13 -9.54 3.63
N LYS A 460 22.27 -8.74 3.03
CA LYS A 460 21.52 -9.05 1.82
C LYS A 460 21.84 -8.01 0.75
N ILE A 461 21.97 -8.44 -0.47
CA ILE A 461 22.07 -7.58 -1.66
C ILE A 461 21.13 -8.11 -2.72
N GLY A 462 20.65 -7.26 -3.58
CA GLY A 462 19.76 -7.72 -4.65
C GLY A 462 19.54 -6.69 -5.72
N THR A 463 18.89 -7.16 -6.76
CA THR A 463 18.41 -6.31 -7.86
C THR A 463 17.04 -6.79 -8.29
N SER A 464 16.21 -5.85 -8.72
CA SER A 464 14.93 -6.14 -9.35
C SER A 464 14.73 -5.24 -10.56
N GLY A 465 13.89 -5.66 -11.49
CA GLY A 465 13.58 -4.83 -12.64
C GLY A 465 12.30 -5.28 -13.33
N ARG A 466 11.72 -4.35 -14.08
CA ARG A 466 10.55 -4.54 -14.90
C ARG A 466 10.81 -4.01 -16.30
N ILE A 467 10.31 -4.73 -17.29
CA ILE A 467 10.22 -4.29 -18.68
C ILE A 467 8.75 -4.37 -19.09
N LYS A 468 8.19 -3.29 -19.61
CA LYS A 468 6.85 -3.23 -20.19
C LYS A 468 6.96 -2.78 -21.65
N GLN A 469 6.24 -3.47 -22.53
CA GLN A 469 5.96 -3.01 -23.88
C GLN A 469 4.46 -3.04 -24.09
N ALA A 470 3.88 -1.93 -24.48
CA ALA A 470 2.44 -1.79 -24.63
C ALA A 470 2.10 -0.81 -25.76
N LYS A 471 0.83 -0.83 -26.17
CA LYS A 471 0.21 0.11 -27.07
C LYS A 471 -1.18 0.48 -26.59
N ASN A 472 -1.66 1.62 -27.08
CA ASN A 472 -2.97 2.17 -26.75
C ASN A 472 -3.14 2.48 -25.26
N ASP A 473 -2.08 2.84 -24.54
CA ASP A 473 -2.22 3.39 -23.19
C ASP A 473 -3.07 4.67 -23.25
N ALA A 474 -4.05 4.79 -22.37
CA ALA A 474 -4.94 5.96 -22.36
C ALA A 474 -4.31 7.10 -21.56
N PHE A 475 -4.31 8.30 -22.09
CA PHE A 475 -3.81 9.50 -21.42
C PHE A 475 -4.54 10.75 -21.90
N LEU A 476 -4.40 11.85 -21.16
CA LEU A 476 -5.01 13.13 -21.53
C LEU A 476 -4.18 13.80 -22.64
N GLY A 477 -4.80 14.00 -23.79
CA GLY A 477 -4.20 14.71 -24.93
C GLY A 477 -4.15 16.23 -24.73
N SER A 478 -3.46 16.91 -25.62
CA SER A 478 -3.29 18.39 -25.59
C SER A 478 -4.59 19.17 -25.82
N ASP A 479 -5.61 18.54 -26.36
CA ASP A 479 -6.94 19.08 -26.61
C ASP A 479 -7.91 18.80 -25.45
N SER A 480 -7.39 18.38 -24.29
CA SER A 480 -8.19 18.08 -23.09
C SER A 480 -9.16 16.90 -23.25
N VAL A 481 -8.90 16.02 -24.21
CA VAL A 481 -9.65 14.78 -24.47
C VAL A 481 -8.73 13.59 -24.24
N PHE A 482 -9.25 12.50 -23.69
CA PHE A 482 -8.47 11.28 -23.56
C PHE A 482 -8.20 10.62 -24.91
N VAL A 483 -6.97 10.18 -25.13
CA VAL A 483 -6.49 9.55 -26.38
C VAL A 483 -5.66 8.32 -26.07
N ASN A 484 -5.52 7.43 -27.06
CA ASN A 484 -4.60 6.30 -26.96
C ASN A 484 -3.19 6.70 -27.41
N SER A 485 -2.19 6.20 -26.70
CA SER A 485 -0.78 6.27 -27.11
C SER A 485 -0.49 5.37 -28.31
N GLY A 486 0.68 5.55 -28.91
CA GLY A 486 1.30 4.56 -29.80
C GLY A 486 1.94 3.40 -29.04
N ASP A 487 2.98 2.84 -29.63
CA ASP A 487 3.79 1.81 -29.01
C ASP A 487 4.75 2.44 -27.99
N ILE A 488 4.66 2.01 -26.75
CA ILE A 488 5.45 2.51 -25.63
C ILE A 488 6.30 1.39 -25.03
N SER A 489 7.46 1.74 -24.51
CA SER A 489 8.33 0.85 -23.74
C SER A 489 8.76 1.52 -22.44
N SER A 490 8.74 0.79 -21.34
CA SER A 490 9.34 1.25 -20.08
C SER A 490 10.26 0.21 -19.49
N ILE A 491 11.34 0.69 -18.87
CA ILE A 491 12.30 -0.12 -18.14
C ILE A 491 12.49 0.51 -16.77
N SER A 492 12.28 -0.27 -15.73
CA SER A 492 12.56 0.12 -14.35
C SER A 492 13.52 -0.87 -13.74
N GLY A 493 14.50 -0.39 -12.98
CA GLY A 493 15.48 -1.21 -12.30
C GLY A 493 15.83 -0.67 -10.93
N THR A 494 15.98 -1.56 -9.95
CA THR A 494 16.40 -1.23 -8.59
C THR A 494 17.55 -2.13 -8.17
N VAL A 495 18.62 -1.54 -7.67
CA VAL A 495 19.68 -2.25 -6.94
C VAL A 495 19.55 -1.90 -5.47
N PHE A 496 19.65 -2.87 -4.59
CA PHE A 496 19.50 -2.66 -3.16
C PHE A 496 20.44 -3.52 -2.33
N GLY A 497 20.72 -3.04 -1.13
CA GLY A 497 21.47 -3.77 -0.13
C GLY A 497 20.96 -3.47 1.26
N SER A 498 21.02 -4.46 2.14
CA SER A 498 20.69 -4.28 3.55
C SER A 498 21.72 -4.96 4.46
N PHE A 499 22.01 -4.30 5.57
CA PHE A 499 22.78 -4.83 6.67
C PHE A 499 21.95 -4.74 7.94
N GLN A 500 21.64 -5.86 8.56
CA GLN A 500 20.85 -5.90 9.77
C GLN A 500 21.48 -6.82 10.81
N ASN A 501 21.73 -6.28 11.98
CA ASN A 501 22.14 -7.07 13.15
C ASN A 501 21.37 -6.59 14.40
N HIS A 502 21.79 -7.03 15.59
CA HIS A 502 21.15 -6.65 16.85
C HIS A 502 21.28 -5.16 17.20
N ARG A 503 22.24 -4.42 16.62
CA ARG A 503 22.49 -2.99 16.91
C ARG A 503 22.24 -2.07 15.73
N PHE A 504 22.46 -2.53 14.53
CA PHE A 504 22.41 -1.71 13.31
C PHE A 504 21.39 -2.26 12.33
N GLU A 505 20.71 -1.35 11.66
CA GLU A 505 19.79 -1.63 10.56
C GLU A 505 20.07 -0.58 9.49
N ILE A 506 20.63 -1.02 8.36
CA ILE A 506 20.98 -0.14 7.24
C ILE A 506 20.35 -0.75 5.98
N GLU A 507 19.67 0.06 5.23
CA GLU A 507 19.11 -0.29 3.92
C GLU A 507 19.45 0.82 2.94
N SER A 508 19.96 0.45 1.76
CA SER A 508 20.27 1.39 0.69
C SER A 508 19.73 0.86 -0.62
N SER A 509 19.21 1.74 -1.46
CA SER A 509 18.72 1.38 -2.79
C SER A 509 18.93 2.51 -3.78
N ALA A 510 19.06 2.14 -5.05
CA ALA A 510 19.03 3.04 -6.19
C ALA A 510 18.04 2.50 -7.22
N THR A 511 17.04 3.29 -7.57
CA THR A 511 16.00 2.97 -8.55
C THR A 511 16.16 3.89 -9.75
N VAL A 512 16.16 3.29 -10.93
CA VAL A 512 16.16 3.99 -12.23
C VAL A 512 14.89 3.62 -12.95
N ASP A 513 14.24 4.60 -13.53
CA ASP A 513 13.06 4.43 -14.37
C ASP A 513 13.22 5.21 -15.66
N ALA A 514 12.98 4.56 -16.79
CA ALA A 514 13.10 5.14 -18.11
C ALA A 514 11.94 4.70 -19.00
N PHE A 515 11.36 5.65 -19.69
CA PHE A 515 10.31 5.45 -20.68
C PHE A 515 10.81 5.87 -22.05
N ASN A 516 10.45 5.10 -23.07
CA ASN A 516 10.72 5.42 -24.46
C ASN A 516 9.47 5.20 -25.31
N ASP A 517 9.20 6.14 -26.19
CA ASP A 517 8.31 5.93 -27.31
C ASP A 517 9.06 5.12 -28.39
N ILE A 518 8.51 3.99 -28.78
CA ILE A 518 9.12 3.13 -29.81
C ILE A 518 8.89 3.73 -31.20
N ASN A 519 7.85 4.57 -31.38
CA ASN A 519 7.51 5.13 -32.68
C ASN A 519 7.02 6.59 -32.59
N PRO A 520 7.93 7.55 -32.30
CA PRO A 520 7.57 8.95 -32.04
C PRO A 520 6.93 9.69 -33.24
N GLN A 521 6.92 9.10 -34.44
CA GLN A 521 6.39 9.76 -35.65
C GLN A 521 4.89 9.52 -35.87
N VAL A 522 4.24 8.64 -35.11
CA VAL A 522 2.88 8.16 -35.44
C VAL A 522 1.82 8.56 -34.41
N SER A 523 2.17 9.01 -33.22
CA SER A 523 1.18 9.16 -32.16
C SER A 523 1.54 10.18 -31.10
N ALA A 524 0.49 10.74 -30.50
CA ALA A 524 0.57 11.45 -29.25
C ALA A 524 1.17 10.55 -28.18
N THR A 525 2.17 11.02 -27.46
CA THR A 525 2.84 10.29 -26.37
C THR A 525 2.74 11.12 -25.11
N PRO A 526 2.45 10.52 -23.96
CA PRO A 526 2.56 11.22 -22.68
C PRO A 526 3.97 11.76 -22.48
N LEU A 527 4.09 13.00 -22.01
CA LEU A 527 5.38 13.68 -21.86
C LEU A 527 6.35 12.95 -20.95
N ASP A 528 5.85 12.24 -19.93
CA ASP A 528 6.66 11.50 -18.96
C ASP A 528 7.24 10.18 -19.50
N TYR A 529 6.87 9.73 -20.69
CA TYR A 529 7.43 8.53 -21.31
C TYR A 529 8.84 8.71 -21.87
N ASN A 530 9.31 9.94 -22.00
CA ASN A 530 10.66 10.21 -22.49
C ASN A 530 11.65 10.61 -21.38
N GLU A 531 11.27 10.46 -20.13
CA GLU A 531 12.07 10.91 -18.99
C GLU A 531 12.74 9.77 -18.26
N GLN A 532 13.96 10.05 -17.80
CA GLN A 532 14.70 9.21 -16.90
C GLN A 532 14.59 9.75 -15.48
N LYS A 533 14.17 8.90 -14.53
CA LYS A 533 14.10 9.23 -13.12
C LYS A 533 15.09 8.37 -12.34
N ILE A 534 15.86 8.99 -11.47
CA ILE A 534 16.82 8.30 -10.59
C ILE A 534 16.51 8.66 -9.15
N TRP A 535 16.27 7.65 -8.32
CA TRP A 535 15.99 7.83 -6.91
C TRP A 535 16.90 6.95 -6.07
N ILE A 536 17.62 7.57 -5.12
CA ILE A 536 18.52 6.90 -4.18
C ILE A 536 17.94 7.06 -2.78
N ARG A 537 17.77 5.95 -2.06
CA ARG A 537 17.26 5.93 -0.70
C ARG A 537 18.21 5.23 0.23
N ASN A 538 18.35 5.79 1.45
CA ASN A 538 19.11 5.17 2.50
C ASN A 538 18.35 5.31 3.82
N ASN A 539 18.25 4.21 4.55
CA ASN A 539 17.72 4.13 5.91
C ASN A 539 18.84 3.59 6.79
N ALA A 540 19.19 4.30 7.86
CA ALA A 540 20.25 3.88 8.76
C ALA A 540 19.84 4.10 10.21
N PHE A 541 19.75 3.01 10.99
CA PHE A 541 19.29 3.02 12.36
C PHE A 541 20.27 2.30 13.29
N ILE A 542 20.40 2.84 14.49
CA ILE A 542 21.02 2.19 15.64
C ILE A 542 19.89 1.81 16.60
N LYS A 543 19.93 0.58 17.10
CA LYS A 543 18.93 0.06 18.03
C LYS A 543 19.56 -0.68 19.20
N GLY A 544 18.92 -0.63 20.37
CA GLY A 544 19.44 -1.31 21.54
C GLY A 544 18.60 -1.07 22.79
N TYR A 545 18.97 -1.80 23.84
CA TYR A 545 18.38 -1.61 25.16
C TYR A 545 19.16 -0.57 25.96
N ALA A 546 18.42 0.26 26.70
CA ALA A 546 18.94 1.24 27.64
C ALA A 546 18.30 1.04 29.02
N PHE A 547 18.87 1.66 30.07
CA PHE A 547 18.36 1.65 31.44
C PHE A 547 18.12 0.21 31.94
N ASP A 548 19.15 -0.61 31.97
CA ASP A 548 19.09 -2.02 32.39
C ASP A 548 17.98 -2.83 31.71
N ARG A 549 17.83 -2.61 30.39
CA ARG A 549 16.80 -3.21 29.53
C ARG A 549 15.36 -2.74 29.80
N ALA A 550 15.17 -1.68 30.57
CA ALA A 550 13.83 -1.11 30.79
C ALA A 550 13.26 -0.42 29.55
N ALA A 551 14.13 0.09 28.67
CA ALA A 551 13.75 0.73 27.43
C ALA A 551 14.45 0.09 26.22
N PHE A 552 13.74 -0.04 25.09
CA PHE A 552 14.32 -0.32 23.78
C PHE A 552 14.26 0.95 22.94
N ILE A 553 15.38 1.35 22.38
CA ILE A 553 15.53 2.58 21.61
C ILE A 553 15.98 2.23 20.18
N LYS A 554 15.33 2.85 19.20
CA LYS A 554 15.72 2.87 17.78
C LYS A 554 15.86 4.33 17.37
N LEU A 555 17.05 4.73 16.91
CA LEU A 555 17.40 6.08 16.46
C LEU A 555 18.06 5.99 15.09
N GLY A 556 17.71 6.86 14.17
CA GLY A 556 18.35 6.86 12.87
C GLY A 556 17.90 7.96 11.94
N ILE A 557 18.30 7.81 10.70
CA ILE A 557 18.02 8.74 9.61
C ILE A 557 17.46 7.98 8.40
N ARG A 558 16.66 8.71 7.61
CA ARG A 558 16.20 8.31 6.28
C ARG A 558 16.57 9.41 5.30
N THR A 559 17.08 9.02 4.15
CA THR A 559 17.40 9.98 3.08
C THR A 559 16.74 9.56 1.78
N THR A 560 16.34 10.55 1.01
CA THR A 560 15.90 10.39 -0.39
C THR A 560 16.66 11.41 -1.22
N PHE A 561 17.29 10.96 -2.28
CA PHE A 561 18.08 11.78 -3.19
C PHE A 561 17.67 11.51 -4.63
N SER A 562 17.26 12.54 -5.35
CA SER A 562 17.07 12.57 -6.80
C SER A 562 18.19 13.42 -7.41
N PRO A 563 19.19 12.80 -8.07
CA PRO A 563 20.39 13.52 -8.51
C PRO A 563 20.19 14.34 -9.79
N ILE A 564 19.15 14.06 -10.55
CA ILE A 564 18.87 14.72 -11.82
C ILE A 564 17.49 15.37 -11.80
N PRO A 565 17.30 16.51 -12.47
CA PRO A 565 15.98 17.05 -12.73
C PRO A 565 15.13 16.06 -13.53
N TYR A 566 13.83 16.06 -13.31
CA TYR A 566 12.87 15.25 -14.05
C TYR A 566 11.52 15.95 -14.12
N GLY A 567 10.79 15.73 -15.20
CA GLY A 567 9.37 16.06 -15.23
C GLY A 567 8.63 15.11 -14.28
N SER A 568 7.86 15.67 -13.40
CA SER A 568 7.04 14.89 -12.48
C SER A 568 5.64 14.68 -13.04
N LYS A 569 4.85 13.91 -12.31
CA LYS A 569 3.41 13.89 -12.55
C LYS A 569 2.77 15.13 -11.95
N PHE A 570 1.69 15.56 -12.57
CA PHE A 570 0.80 16.61 -12.11
C PHE A 570 -0.52 16.01 -11.65
N PHE A 571 -1.03 16.43 -10.50
CA PHE A 571 -2.36 16.06 -10.06
C PHE A 571 -3.38 17.07 -10.61
N ASN A 572 -4.17 16.63 -11.57
CA ASN A 572 -5.28 17.44 -12.08
C ASN A 572 -6.47 17.32 -11.13
N THR A 573 -6.72 18.37 -10.36
CA THR A 573 -7.74 18.38 -9.31
C THR A 573 -9.15 18.30 -9.90
N GLU A 574 -9.41 18.91 -11.07
CA GLU A 574 -10.70 18.83 -11.75
C GLU A 574 -11.00 17.40 -12.24
N LEU A 575 -9.99 16.68 -12.70
CA LEU A 575 -10.13 15.29 -13.11
C LEU A 575 -9.99 14.29 -11.94
N GLN A 576 -9.48 14.72 -10.78
CA GLN A 576 -9.02 13.79 -9.73
C GLN A 576 -8.07 12.71 -10.30
N TYR A 577 -7.13 13.14 -11.14
CA TYR A 577 -6.34 12.27 -12.00
C TYR A 577 -4.87 12.70 -12.02
N TRP A 578 -3.97 11.72 -11.99
CA TRP A 578 -2.54 11.91 -12.11
C TRP A 578 -2.12 11.82 -13.58
N GLN A 579 -1.75 12.93 -14.17
CA GLN A 579 -1.28 13.02 -15.55
C GLN A 579 0.21 13.33 -15.62
N ALA A 580 0.80 13.17 -16.79
CA ALA A 580 2.13 13.67 -17.08
C ALA A 580 2.18 15.19 -16.89
N ASN A 581 3.31 15.69 -16.40
CA ASN A 581 3.53 17.12 -16.27
C ASN A 581 3.64 17.76 -17.67
N SER A 582 2.64 18.56 -18.01
CA SER A 582 2.64 19.33 -19.26
C SER A 582 3.24 20.73 -19.10
N LEU A 583 3.68 21.08 -17.88
CA LEU A 583 4.34 22.34 -17.59
C LEU A 583 5.80 22.26 -18.06
N GLU A 584 6.33 23.37 -18.56
CA GLU A 584 7.70 23.44 -19.04
C GLU A 584 8.76 23.36 -17.94
N THR A 585 8.34 23.28 -16.67
CA THR A 585 9.22 23.35 -15.51
C THR A 585 9.48 21.97 -14.92
N ASP A 586 10.69 21.48 -15.05
CA ASP A 586 11.14 20.25 -14.39
C ASP A 586 11.26 20.40 -12.88
N ILE A 587 11.05 19.28 -12.18
CA ILE A 587 11.40 19.15 -10.77
C ILE A 587 12.93 19.12 -10.65
N PRO A 588 13.56 20.05 -9.90
CA PRO A 588 15.02 20.06 -9.76
C PRO A 588 15.50 18.88 -8.94
N ALA A 589 16.79 18.57 -9.07
CA ALA A 589 17.47 17.62 -8.18
C ALA A 589 17.27 18.03 -6.72
N PHE A 590 17.00 17.08 -5.83
CA PHE A 590 16.77 17.35 -4.41
C PHE A 590 17.41 16.31 -3.49
N PHE A 591 17.66 16.71 -2.27
CA PHE A 591 18.08 15.84 -1.18
C PHE A 591 17.20 16.09 0.05
N ARG A 592 16.53 15.05 0.53
CA ARG A 592 15.74 15.05 1.76
C ARG A 592 16.39 14.21 2.84
N LEU A 593 16.42 14.70 4.06
CA LEU A 593 16.84 13.97 5.24
C LEU A 593 15.79 14.08 6.34
N ASP A 594 15.36 12.93 6.84
CA ASP A 594 14.51 12.81 8.03
C ASP A 594 15.32 12.11 9.14
N ALA A 595 15.12 12.54 10.39
CA ALA A 595 15.69 11.87 11.55
C ALA A 595 14.57 11.30 12.42
N GLU A 596 14.74 10.08 12.93
CA GLU A 596 13.70 9.35 13.68
C GLU A 596 14.24 8.79 14.98
N LEU A 597 13.44 8.88 16.04
CA LEU A 597 13.67 8.26 17.35
C LEU A 597 12.41 7.53 17.79
N SER A 598 12.53 6.26 18.13
CA SER A 598 11.49 5.48 18.80
C SER A 598 12.05 4.91 20.09
N ALA A 599 11.37 5.13 21.20
CA ALA A 599 11.72 4.60 22.50
C ALA A 599 10.52 3.88 23.12
N ARG A 600 10.65 2.56 23.33
CA ARG A 600 9.60 1.74 23.93
C ARG A 600 9.94 1.37 25.37
N VAL A 601 9.04 1.71 26.29
CA VAL A 601 9.10 1.29 27.69
C VAL A 601 7.81 0.49 27.98
N ARG A 602 7.94 -0.80 28.17
CA ARG A 602 6.80 -1.72 28.38
C ARG A 602 5.77 -1.62 27.22
N SER A 603 4.55 -1.16 27.53
CA SER A 603 3.44 -1.03 26.58
C SER A 603 3.35 0.37 25.92
N ILE A 604 4.23 1.28 26.29
CA ILE A 604 4.25 2.66 25.79
C ILE A 604 5.46 2.83 24.87
N MET A 605 5.25 3.44 23.72
CA MET A 605 6.32 3.86 22.81
C MET A 605 6.19 5.36 22.54
N VAL A 606 7.25 6.10 22.81
CA VAL A 606 7.40 7.50 22.40
C VAL A 606 8.08 7.53 21.05
N VAL A 607 7.59 8.34 20.15
CA VAL A 607 8.14 8.51 18.80
C VAL A 607 8.41 9.97 18.52
N MET A 608 9.52 10.24 17.80
CA MET A 608 9.88 11.57 17.33
C MET A 608 10.40 11.43 15.89
N ARG A 609 9.91 12.28 15.01
CA ARG A 609 10.40 12.36 13.63
C ARG A 609 10.63 13.80 13.25
N TRP A 610 11.82 14.10 12.85
CA TRP A 610 12.18 15.40 12.30
C TRP A 610 12.17 15.30 10.79
N GLU A 611 11.08 15.70 10.18
CA GLU A 611 10.90 15.69 8.73
C GLU A 611 11.65 16.84 8.08
N ASN A 612 12.24 16.54 6.91
CA ASN A 612 12.95 17.51 6.08
C ASN A 612 13.94 18.35 6.90
N ALA A 613 14.78 17.68 7.72
CA ALA A 613 15.64 18.31 8.70
C ALA A 613 16.64 19.32 8.10
N LEU A 614 16.96 19.19 6.81
CA LEU A 614 17.87 20.06 6.07
C LEU A 614 17.17 21.19 5.30
N ASP A 615 15.86 21.35 5.45
CA ASP A 615 15.14 22.48 4.84
C ASP A 615 15.79 23.82 5.20
N GLY A 616 16.04 24.65 4.20
CA GLY A 616 16.75 25.92 4.33
C GLY A 616 18.28 25.81 4.42
N VAL A 617 18.85 24.60 4.31
CA VAL A 617 20.31 24.40 4.27
C VAL A 617 20.73 24.07 2.83
N GLY A 618 21.06 25.08 2.05
CA GLY A 618 21.50 24.94 0.66
C GLY A 618 20.38 24.68 -0.36
N GLN A 619 19.18 24.37 0.08
CA GLN A 619 17.99 24.22 -0.74
C GLN A 619 16.78 24.73 0.06
N LEU A 620 15.91 25.53 -0.56
CA LEU A 620 14.75 26.14 0.11
C LEU A 620 13.59 25.18 0.30
N GLY A 621 13.62 24.02 -0.36
CA GLY A 621 12.60 23.03 -0.28
C GLY A 621 12.67 22.05 -1.45
N TYR A 622 11.68 21.19 -1.61
CA TYR A 622 11.65 20.21 -2.68
C TYR A 622 10.22 19.85 -3.09
N PHE A 623 10.11 19.31 -4.29
CA PHE A 623 8.87 18.85 -4.90
C PHE A 623 8.99 17.37 -5.22
N GLU A 624 7.89 16.63 -5.11
CA GLU A 624 7.77 15.26 -5.62
C GLU A 624 6.69 15.16 -6.70
N ALA A 625 5.78 16.12 -6.71
CA ALA A 625 4.79 16.33 -7.77
C ALA A 625 4.89 17.75 -8.32
N ALA A 626 4.60 17.95 -9.59
CA ALA A 626 4.61 19.27 -10.19
C ALA A 626 3.60 20.18 -9.50
N THR A 627 3.99 21.43 -9.22
CA THR A 627 3.20 22.47 -8.56
C THR A 627 2.78 22.21 -7.11
N PHE A 628 3.13 21.10 -6.50
CA PHE A 628 2.80 20.77 -5.12
C PHE A 628 4.09 20.65 -4.29
N PRO A 629 4.43 21.70 -3.50
CA PRO A 629 5.63 21.66 -2.65
C PRO A 629 5.44 20.71 -1.48
N MET A 630 6.51 20.04 -1.08
CA MET A 630 6.55 19.22 0.11
C MET A 630 6.61 20.09 1.37
N PRO A 631 6.20 19.59 2.55
CA PRO A 631 6.21 20.36 3.79
C PRO A 631 7.60 20.89 4.14
N ALA A 632 7.64 22.10 4.70
CA ALA A 632 8.81 22.64 5.34
C ALA A 632 9.23 21.78 6.55
N ARG A 633 10.40 22.04 7.09
CA ARG A 633 10.94 21.34 8.26
C ARG A 633 9.96 21.34 9.44
N ARG A 634 9.62 20.15 9.95
CA ARG A 634 8.78 20.00 11.14
C ARG A 634 9.24 18.84 12.04
N LEU A 635 8.98 18.97 13.33
CA LEU A 635 9.20 17.92 14.33
C LEU A 635 7.84 17.33 14.71
N ILE A 636 7.63 16.06 14.39
CA ILE A 636 6.49 15.28 14.82
C ILE A 636 6.88 14.59 16.13
N VAL A 637 6.04 14.70 17.15
CA VAL A 637 6.18 14.00 18.43
C VAL A 637 4.93 13.21 18.68
N GLY A 638 5.09 11.96 19.09
CA GLY A 638 3.93 11.09 19.30
C GLY A 638 4.13 10.07 20.41
N ILE A 639 3.00 9.48 20.80
CA ILE A 639 2.92 8.41 21.79
C ILE A 639 2.02 7.30 21.26
N ARG A 640 2.46 6.07 21.42
CA ARG A 640 1.70 4.86 21.12
C ARG A 640 1.60 4.01 22.37
N ALA A 641 0.41 3.66 22.78
CA ALA A 641 0.16 2.87 23.99
C ALA A 641 -0.80 1.72 23.71
N GLN A 642 -0.46 0.55 24.20
CA GLN A 642 -1.32 -0.63 24.14
C GLN A 642 -1.61 -1.09 25.57
N PHE A 643 -2.88 -1.22 25.89
CA PHE A 643 -3.34 -1.67 27.19
C PHE A 643 -4.03 -3.03 27.03
N ARG A 644 -3.77 -3.93 27.99
CA ARG A 644 -4.45 -5.22 28.16
C ARG A 644 -5.00 -5.26 29.57
N ASN A 645 -6.27 -5.54 29.70
CA ASN A 645 -6.95 -5.65 31.01
C ASN A 645 -7.13 -7.09 31.39
#